data_48ae175c7566e5bcdce30ff5e3884a6d
#
_entry.id   48ae175c7566e5bcdce30ff5e3884a6d
#
_cell.length_a   1.000
_cell.length_b   1.000
_cell.length_c   1.000
_cell.angle_alpha   90.00
_cell.angle_beta   90.00
_cell.angle_gamma   90.00
#
_symmetry.space_group_name_H-M   'P 1'
#
loop_
_entity.id
_entity.type
_entity.pdbx_description
1 polymer ?
#
loop_
_entity_poly.entity_id
_entity_poly.type
_entity_poly.pdbx_seq_one_letter_code
_entity_poly.pdbx_strand_id
1 'polypeptide(L)'
;SAIDLRRLNEKFAGEHGFIAVASGQFVHSASGQPVRFWAVNGPSGEGRDGGDFRRTARLLAKYGVNLVRHHRAVFDKDGELNPESVRRIQAVVEAMKAEGIYTHLSIYFPLWFTPRADHPWLKGYDGKSHPFAALMFNPDFQAKYRGWWRALLTTPSETTGRRLLDEPAVFGVEVQNEDSFFFWTFDAKNIPDEQLRLIEKMFGDWLRRKYGSLDAAFAAWDGAKLNRDTPAEGRVAFRPLWNMFNEKTARDKDTVCFLFELQTRFYQETVAFLRGLGFKGLITASNWSTASPEVFGPLEKLSYTAGDFIDRHGYFECNHKGDNAAWSIRNGHTYSDRSALRFEAPDPAKPRQFVHPVMDPHYDNKPSMISETTFCRPNRYRSEAPLYYAVYGALQDSDAIVHFAFDGSRWGVKPNFWMQQWTLMTPAMMGQFPAAALIYRRGLVSPGQVLAEIKLNKADLLGLKGTPLPQDAALDELRLADVPRGVEVKPGQRIDPLIHYAGRVNVQFVDEAGSTKLADLTSFVDHAKRTVTSSTGEISLDYGTGVLRLNAPCAQGVSGALKAAGPVDLKDMHVNSSLELGHIVAVTLDDQPLATSRLLLLQVMTEERESNRQTEQVNPTVKRIVSIGTDPWQVRALEGTVRFKRADAAMLKVTALDFNGYAVGSVGNADEIRLQKNTLYYLISR
;
A
#
# COMPACT_ATOMS: atom_id res chain seq x y z
N SER A 1 -5.49 -19.38 -22.80
CA SER A 1 -5.72 -17.93 -22.73
C SER A 1 -4.38 -17.19 -22.90
N ALA A 2 -4.34 -16.19 -23.77
CA ALA A 2 -3.12 -15.41 -24.03
C ALA A 2 -2.73 -14.49 -22.85
N ILE A 3 -3.67 -14.21 -21.96
CA ILE A 3 -3.44 -13.43 -20.74
C ILE A 3 -3.24 -14.32 -19.50
N ASP A 4 -2.96 -15.60 -19.66
CA ASP A 4 -2.70 -16.51 -18.55
C ASP A 4 -1.24 -16.36 -18.10
N LEU A 5 -1.04 -15.68 -17.00
CA LEU A 5 0.27 -15.39 -16.44
C LEU A 5 0.74 -16.39 -15.37
N ARG A 6 0.04 -17.52 -15.18
CA ARG A 6 0.46 -18.55 -14.21
C ARG A 6 1.89 -19.05 -14.45
N ARG A 7 2.35 -18.99 -15.71
CA ARG A 7 3.73 -19.34 -16.07
C ARG A 7 4.81 -18.46 -15.43
N LEU A 8 4.44 -17.30 -14.89
CA LEU A 8 5.36 -16.41 -14.17
C LEU A 8 5.56 -16.83 -12.72
N ASN A 9 4.69 -17.71 -12.20
CA ASN A 9 4.80 -18.23 -10.84
C ASN A 9 5.65 -19.48 -10.83
N GLU A 10 6.21 -19.83 -9.67
CA GLU A 10 6.75 -21.17 -9.40
C GLU A 10 5.64 -22.21 -9.58
N LYS A 11 5.98 -23.47 -9.76
CA LYS A 11 5.00 -24.55 -9.83
C LYS A 11 4.15 -24.64 -8.56
N PHE A 12 4.80 -24.38 -7.43
CA PHE A 12 4.19 -24.16 -6.12
C PHE A 12 5.03 -23.17 -5.34
N ALA A 13 4.42 -22.33 -4.54
CA ALA A 13 5.16 -21.35 -3.75
C ALA A 13 6.12 -22.06 -2.76
N GLY A 14 7.36 -21.60 -2.73
CA GLY A 14 8.42 -22.24 -1.95
C GLY A 14 9.14 -23.37 -2.67
N GLU A 15 8.97 -23.57 -3.98
CA GLU A 15 9.77 -24.47 -4.79
C GLU A 15 11.27 -24.15 -4.67
N HIS A 16 11.58 -22.85 -4.57
CA HIS A 16 12.95 -22.34 -4.41
C HIS A 16 13.27 -21.88 -2.97
N GLY A 17 12.61 -22.51 -1.99
CA GLY A 17 12.85 -22.25 -0.57
C GLY A 17 12.02 -21.10 0.00
N PHE A 18 12.43 -20.61 1.16
CA PHE A 18 11.80 -19.43 1.76
C PHE A 18 12.14 -18.16 0.98
N ILE A 19 11.34 -17.12 1.15
CA ILE A 19 11.74 -15.79 0.74
C ILE A 19 12.70 -15.24 1.82
N ALA A 20 13.80 -14.66 1.36
CA ALA A 20 14.83 -14.05 2.18
C ALA A 20 15.13 -12.61 1.72
N VAL A 21 15.98 -11.91 2.44
CA VAL A 21 16.46 -10.58 2.08
C VAL A 21 17.95 -10.67 1.69
N ALA A 22 18.27 -10.13 0.53
CA ALA A 22 19.64 -9.95 0.08
C ALA A 22 19.79 -8.63 -0.68
N SER A 23 20.82 -7.86 -0.36
CA SER A 23 21.12 -6.57 -1.03
C SER A 23 19.91 -5.61 -1.09
N GLY A 24 19.07 -5.60 -0.05
CA GLY A 24 17.92 -4.72 0.01
C GLY A 24 16.71 -5.15 -0.82
N GLN A 25 16.68 -6.39 -1.30
CA GLN A 25 15.61 -6.97 -2.12
C GLN A 25 15.12 -8.30 -1.56
N PHE A 26 13.90 -8.70 -1.92
CA PHE A 26 13.43 -10.06 -1.70
C PHE A 26 14.06 -11.02 -2.70
N VAL A 27 14.52 -12.17 -2.18
CA VAL A 27 15.13 -13.22 -3.00
C VAL A 27 14.60 -14.60 -2.60
N HIS A 28 14.62 -15.54 -3.52
CA HIS A 28 14.42 -16.96 -3.21
C HIS A 28 15.67 -17.52 -2.52
N SER A 29 15.53 -18.07 -1.32
CA SER A 29 16.65 -18.49 -0.48
C SER A 29 17.53 -19.59 -1.10
N ALA A 30 16.96 -20.48 -1.92
CA ALA A 30 17.71 -21.58 -2.56
C ALA A 30 18.43 -21.15 -3.83
N SER A 31 17.91 -20.18 -4.60
CA SER A 31 18.49 -19.75 -5.88
C SER A 31 19.21 -18.40 -5.81
N GLY A 32 18.92 -17.57 -4.79
CA GLY A 32 19.40 -16.19 -4.70
C GLY A 32 18.77 -15.23 -5.73
N GLN A 33 17.82 -15.72 -6.53
CA GLN A 33 17.17 -14.90 -7.56
C GLN A 33 16.22 -13.88 -6.93
N PRO A 34 16.29 -12.60 -7.36
CA PRO A 34 15.36 -11.58 -6.89
C PRO A 34 13.93 -11.86 -7.34
N VAL A 35 12.96 -11.46 -6.51
CA VAL A 35 11.54 -11.60 -6.80
C VAL A 35 10.78 -10.35 -6.40
N ARG A 36 9.88 -9.88 -7.28
CA ARG A 36 8.92 -8.83 -7.00
C ARG A 36 7.52 -9.40 -6.88
N PHE A 37 6.72 -8.85 -5.96
CA PHE A 37 5.38 -9.32 -5.69
C PHE A 37 4.31 -8.34 -6.17
N TRP A 38 3.55 -8.78 -7.18
CA TRP A 38 2.29 -8.15 -7.59
C TRP A 38 1.17 -8.88 -6.87
N ALA A 39 0.56 -8.24 -5.90
CA ALA A 39 -0.19 -8.93 -4.88
C ALA A 39 -1.57 -8.32 -4.60
N VAL A 40 -2.41 -9.06 -3.87
CA VAL A 40 -3.72 -8.59 -3.41
C VAL A 40 -3.95 -8.95 -1.95
N ASN A 41 -4.71 -8.13 -1.25
CA ASN A 41 -5.31 -8.50 0.04
C ASN A 41 -6.48 -9.43 -0.20
N GLY A 42 -6.56 -10.51 0.54
CA GLY A 42 -7.60 -11.54 0.41
C GLY A 42 -7.02 -12.96 0.32
N PRO A 43 -7.84 -13.94 -0.10
CA PRO A 43 -9.29 -13.85 -0.33
C PRO A 43 -10.05 -13.66 0.99
N SER A 44 -11.13 -12.90 0.96
CA SER A 44 -11.95 -12.65 2.17
C SER A 44 -12.71 -13.90 2.62
N GLY A 45 -13.03 -14.77 1.70
CA GLY A 45 -13.68 -16.07 1.94
C GLY A 45 -14.94 -15.99 2.78
N GLU A 46 -15.79 -15.02 2.54
CA GLU A 46 -17.14 -14.96 3.10
C GLU A 46 -18.06 -15.89 2.28
N GLY A 47 -18.26 -17.09 2.78
CA GLY A 47 -19.23 -18.04 2.29
C GLY A 47 -19.31 -19.23 3.24
N ARG A 48 -20.52 -19.68 3.56
CA ARG A 48 -20.76 -20.85 4.40
C ARG A 48 -20.10 -22.12 3.88
N ASP A 49 -19.68 -22.14 2.62
CA ASP A 49 -19.17 -23.28 1.89
C ASP A 49 -17.64 -23.29 1.74
N GLY A 50 -16.91 -22.62 2.65
CA GLY A 50 -15.43 -22.64 2.67
C GLY A 50 -14.79 -22.22 1.35
N GLY A 51 -15.36 -21.23 0.65
CA GLY A 51 -15.14 -20.76 -0.71
C GLY A 51 -14.04 -21.52 -1.45
N ASP A 52 -14.23 -21.91 -2.69
CA ASP A 52 -13.24 -22.68 -3.44
C ASP A 52 -11.93 -21.86 -3.58
N PHE A 53 -11.11 -21.89 -2.52
CA PHE A 53 -9.81 -21.21 -2.48
C PHE A 53 -8.89 -21.63 -3.61
N ARG A 54 -9.03 -22.87 -4.11
CA ARG A 54 -8.26 -23.37 -5.26
C ARG A 54 -8.64 -22.64 -6.54
N ARG A 55 -9.94 -22.44 -6.77
CA ARG A 55 -10.43 -21.68 -7.92
C ARG A 55 -9.96 -20.22 -7.84
N THR A 56 -10.04 -19.61 -6.65
CA THR A 56 -9.58 -18.25 -6.40
C THR A 56 -8.07 -18.13 -6.62
N ALA A 57 -7.27 -19.06 -6.10
CA ALA A 57 -5.81 -19.07 -6.31
C ALA A 57 -5.47 -19.14 -7.82
N ARG A 58 -6.15 -20.04 -8.54
CA ARG A 58 -5.96 -20.20 -9.98
C ARG A 58 -6.33 -18.94 -10.78
N LEU A 59 -7.41 -18.26 -10.37
CA LEU A 59 -7.82 -16.99 -10.95
C LEU A 59 -6.79 -15.90 -10.69
N LEU A 60 -6.33 -15.74 -9.45
CA LEU A 60 -5.33 -14.75 -9.07
C LEU A 60 -4.00 -14.99 -9.80
N ALA A 61 -3.53 -16.24 -9.85
CA ALA A 61 -2.32 -16.59 -10.60
C ALA A 61 -2.44 -16.29 -12.10
N LYS A 62 -3.61 -16.54 -12.70
CA LYS A 62 -3.89 -16.18 -14.11
C LYS A 62 -3.68 -14.69 -14.36
N TYR A 63 -4.05 -13.83 -13.42
CA TYR A 63 -3.88 -12.37 -13.51
C TYR A 63 -2.51 -11.88 -13.02
N GLY A 64 -1.56 -12.80 -12.83
CA GLY A 64 -0.17 -12.45 -12.50
C GLY A 64 0.10 -12.21 -11.02
N VAL A 65 -0.84 -12.53 -10.13
CA VAL A 65 -0.65 -12.43 -8.68
C VAL A 65 0.27 -13.56 -8.21
N ASN A 66 1.28 -13.22 -7.39
CA ASN A 66 2.21 -14.18 -6.78
C ASN A 66 2.35 -14.04 -5.26
N LEU A 67 1.57 -13.17 -4.63
CA LEU A 67 1.46 -13.04 -3.18
C LEU A 67 0.04 -12.62 -2.82
N VAL A 68 -0.48 -13.16 -1.73
CA VAL A 68 -1.67 -12.63 -1.06
C VAL A 68 -1.33 -12.22 0.36
N ARG A 69 -1.86 -11.09 0.82
CA ARG A 69 -1.88 -10.75 2.24
C ARG A 69 -3.21 -11.21 2.83
N HIS A 70 -3.14 -12.19 3.72
CA HIS A 70 -4.31 -12.70 4.41
C HIS A 70 -4.44 -12.01 5.76
N HIS A 71 -5.23 -10.95 5.75
CA HIS A 71 -5.48 -10.07 6.89
C HIS A 71 -6.75 -10.52 7.61
N ARG A 72 -6.59 -11.37 8.66
CA ARG A 72 -7.70 -11.96 9.38
C ARG A 72 -7.35 -12.39 10.79
N ALA A 73 -8.23 -12.07 11.75
CA ALA A 73 -8.10 -12.50 13.14
C ALA A 73 -8.14 -14.04 13.28
N VAL A 74 -7.33 -14.56 14.20
CA VAL A 74 -7.35 -15.96 14.65
C VAL A 74 -8.11 -16.12 15.96
N PHE A 75 -8.69 -15.06 16.47
CA PHE A 75 -9.43 -14.99 17.72
C PHE A 75 -10.88 -14.56 17.46
N ASP A 76 -11.73 -14.88 18.41
CA ASP A 76 -13.14 -14.49 18.41
C ASP A 76 -13.34 -13.10 19.07
N LYS A 77 -14.62 -12.69 19.23
CA LYS A 77 -14.99 -11.42 19.86
C LYS A 77 -14.53 -11.29 21.34
N ASP A 78 -14.22 -12.41 21.98
CA ASP A 78 -13.77 -12.48 23.37
C ASP A 78 -12.23 -12.53 23.49
N GLY A 79 -11.54 -12.43 22.34
CA GLY A 79 -10.09 -12.54 22.25
C GLY A 79 -9.57 -13.97 22.45
N GLU A 80 -10.46 -14.96 22.48
CA GLU A 80 -10.05 -16.35 22.59
C GLU A 80 -9.68 -16.93 21.21
N LEU A 81 -8.70 -17.84 21.21
CA LEU A 81 -8.27 -18.49 19.97
C LEU A 81 -9.47 -19.20 19.31
N ASN A 82 -9.66 -18.95 18.03
CA ASN A 82 -10.66 -19.61 17.21
C ASN A 82 -9.99 -20.67 16.32
N PRO A 83 -10.12 -21.98 16.63
CA PRO A 83 -9.50 -23.05 15.85
C PRO A 83 -9.98 -23.11 14.40
N GLU A 84 -11.22 -22.70 14.12
CA GLU A 84 -11.75 -22.65 12.75
C GLU A 84 -11.02 -21.60 11.91
N SER A 85 -10.71 -20.44 12.50
CA SER A 85 -9.92 -19.42 11.83
C SER A 85 -8.50 -19.92 11.52
N VAL A 86 -7.90 -20.71 12.41
CA VAL A 86 -6.58 -21.34 12.16
C VAL A 86 -6.66 -22.29 10.97
N ARG A 87 -7.62 -23.23 10.97
CA ARG A 87 -7.83 -24.18 9.84
C ARG A 87 -8.06 -23.45 8.53
N ARG A 88 -8.84 -22.38 8.56
CA ARG A 88 -9.12 -21.56 7.37
C ARG A 88 -7.87 -20.90 6.80
N ILE A 89 -7.02 -20.31 7.66
CA ILE A 89 -5.75 -19.72 7.23
C ILE A 89 -4.85 -20.80 6.62
N GLN A 90 -4.76 -21.98 7.23
CA GLN A 90 -4.01 -23.11 6.67
C GLN A 90 -4.54 -23.50 5.27
N ALA A 91 -5.86 -23.59 5.09
CA ALA A 91 -6.47 -23.90 3.79
C ALA A 91 -6.18 -22.83 2.73
N VAL A 92 -6.16 -21.55 3.09
CA VAL A 92 -5.75 -20.46 2.18
C VAL A 92 -4.30 -20.65 1.76
N VAL A 93 -3.38 -20.85 2.70
CA VAL A 93 -1.95 -21.05 2.40
C VAL A 93 -1.75 -22.23 1.46
N GLU A 94 -2.41 -23.37 1.73
CA GLU A 94 -2.32 -24.57 0.89
C GLU A 94 -2.85 -24.35 -0.53
N ALA A 95 -3.99 -23.66 -0.67
CA ALA A 95 -4.57 -23.36 -1.96
C ALA A 95 -3.72 -22.39 -2.78
N MET A 96 -3.22 -21.33 -2.15
CA MET A 96 -2.36 -20.34 -2.81
C MET A 96 -1.03 -20.96 -3.21
N LYS A 97 -0.43 -21.74 -2.32
CA LYS A 97 0.80 -22.50 -2.59
C LYS A 97 0.72 -23.31 -3.88
N ALA A 98 -0.38 -24.02 -4.10
CA ALA A 98 -0.57 -24.90 -5.26
C ALA A 98 -0.50 -24.17 -6.62
N GLU A 99 -0.68 -22.85 -6.65
CA GLU A 99 -0.61 -22.00 -7.86
C GLU A 99 0.60 -21.04 -7.81
N GLY A 100 1.61 -21.34 -6.97
CA GLY A 100 2.83 -20.54 -6.86
C GLY A 100 2.60 -19.16 -6.24
N ILE A 101 1.58 -19.02 -5.40
CA ILE A 101 1.26 -17.76 -4.69
C ILE A 101 1.68 -17.90 -3.23
N TYR A 102 2.52 -16.99 -2.77
CA TYR A 102 2.92 -16.88 -1.36
C TYR A 102 1.81 -16.25 -0.52
N THR A 103 1.88 -16.45 0.80
CA THR A 103 0.93 -15.85 1.75
C THR A 103 1.66 -15.04 2.81
N HIS A 104 1.32 -13.77 2.95
CA HIS A 104 1.71 -12.89 4.04
C HIS A 104 0.59 -12.85 5.09
N LEU A 105 0.92 -13.12 6.36
CA LEU A 105 -0.06 -13.28 7.43
C LEU A 105 -0.13 -12.04 8.30
N SER A 106 -1.34 -11.51 8.50
CA SER A 106 -1.66 -10.41 9.41
C SER A 106 -2.85 -10.83 10.26
N ILE A 107 -2.65 -10.98 11.58
CA ILE A 107 -3.66 -11.56 12.47
C ILE A 107 -4.24 -10.60 13.50
N TYR A 108 -3.74 -9.38 13.57
CA TYR A 108 -4.21 -8.41 14.55
C TYR A 108 -4.35 -7.01 13.95
N PHE A 109 -5.50 -6.43 14.23
CA PHE A 109 -5.82 -5.03 13.96
C PHE A 109 -6.67 -4.48 15.11
N PRO A 110 -6.35 -3.32 15.72
CA PRO A 110 -7.10 -2.80 16.85
C PRO A 110 -8.61 -2.69 16.61
N LEU A 111 -9.03 -2.36 15.39
CA LEU A 111 -10.45 -2.22 15.06
C LEU A 111 -11.25 -3.54 15.03
N TRP A 112 -10.59 -4.71 15.07
CA TRP A 112 -11.31 -5.99 15.10
C TRP A 112 -11.80 -6.39 16.48
N PHE A 113 -11.41 -5.66 17.51
CA PHE A 113 -11.65 -6.06 18.89
C PHE A 113 -12.12 -4.87 19.74
N THR A 114 -13.14 -5.08 20.54
CA THR A 114 -13.63 -4.13 21.55
C THR A 114 -13.58 -4.84 22.92
N PRO A 115 -12.50 -4.65 23.70
CA PRO A 115 -12.37 -5.31 24.98
C PRO A 115 -13.48 -4.90 25.94
N ARG A 116 -13.93 -5.85 26.78
CA ARG A 116 -14.99 -5.65 27.77
C ARG A 116 -14.42 -5.69 29.18
N ALA A 117 -15.23 -5.27 30.15
CA ALA A 117 -14.86 -5.22 31.57
C ALA A 117 -14.50 -6.60 32.16
N ASP A 118 -15.00 -7.68 31.56
CA ASP A 118 -14.72 -9.07 31.97
C ASP A 118 -13.43 -9.66 31.32
N HIS A 119 -12.68 -8.87 30.56
CA HIS A 119 -11.37 -9.27 30.04
C HIS A 119 -10.25 -8.92 31.04
N PRO A 120 -9.79 -9.85 31.90
CA PRO A 120 -8.84 -9.53 32.96
C PRO A 120 -7.45 -9.12 32.47
N TRP A 121 -7.12 -9.50 31.23
CA TRP A 121 -5.85 -9.20 30.57
C TRP A 121 -5.84 -7.82 29.88
N LEU A 122 -6.97 -7.11 29.83
CA LEU A 122 -7.05 -5.76 29.28
C LEU A 122 -8.13 -4.93 30.01
N LYS A 123 -7.83 -4.55 31.25
CA LYS A 123 -8.77 -3.89 32.16
C LYS A 123 -9.14 -2.48 31.72
N GLY A 124 -10.30 -2.00 32.18
CA GLY A 124 -10.76 -0.63 32.00
C GLY A 124 -11.58 -0.37 30.73
N TYR A 125 -11.65 -1.32 29.80
CA TYR A 125 -12.50 -1.21 28.62
C TYR A 125 -13.95 -1.61 28.90
N ASP A 126 -14.88 -1.02 28.16
CA ASP A 126 -16.34 -1.14 28.35
C ASP A 126 -17.07 -1.84 27.19
N GLY A 127 -16.35 -2.43 26.24
CA GLY A 127 -16.90 -3.07 25.05
C GLY A 127 -17.22 -2.12 23.90
N LYS A 128 -16.87 -0.82 24.00
CA LYS A 128 -17.15 0.20 22.98
C LYS A 128 -15.89 0.73 22.30
N SER A 129 -14.80 0.83 23.05
CA SER A 129 -13.55 1.40 22.58
C SER A 129 -12.60 0.32 22.07
N HIS A 130 -11.84 0.63 21.02
CA HIS A 130 -10.79 -0.23 20.50
C HIS A 130 -9.48 -0.07 21.31
N PRO A 131 -8.64 -1.12 21.43
CA PRO A 131 -7.44 -1.10 22.26
C PRO A 131 -6.24 -0.48 21.51
N PHE A 132 -6.40 0.73 20.99
CA PHE A 132 -5.30 1.43 20.34
C PHE A 132 -4.09 1.56 21.25
N ALA A 133 -2.91 1.30 20.71
CA ALA A 133 -1.61 1.31 21.34
C ALA A 133 -1.42 0.30 22.48
N ALA A 134 -2.49 -0.29 23.04
CA ALA A 134 -2.44 -1.13 24.22
C ALA A 134 -1.53 -2.36 24.06
N LEU A 135 -1.49 -2.96 22.86
CA LEU A 135 -0.62 -4.10 22.56
C LEU A 135 0.87 -3.76 22.76
N MET A 136 1.29 -2.53 22.46
CA MET A 136 2.70 -2.14 22.55
C MET A 136 3.22 -1.99 23.98
N PHE A 137 2.34 -1.84 24.98
CA PHE A 137 2.78 -1.58 26.34
C PHE A 137 2.15 -2.49 27.42
N ASN A 138 1.03 -3.18 27.14
CA ASN A 138 0.37 -4.02 28.12
C ASN A 138 0.93 -5.45 28.09
N PRO A 139 1.62 -5.94 29.15
CA PRO A 139 2.28 -7.24 29.12
C PRO A 139 1.31 -8.43 29.07
N ASP A 140 0.13 -8.31 29.68
CA ASP A 140 -0.86 -9.40 29.68
C ASP A 140 -1.47 -9.55 28.27
N PHE A 141 -1.72 -8.42 27.59
CA PHE A 141 -2.15 -8.43 26.22
C PHE A 141 -1.08 -9.00 25.27
N GLN A 142 0.18 -8.63 25.48
CA GLN A 142 1.31 -9.21 24.74
C GLN A 142 1.41 -10.73 24.92
N ALA A 143 1.18 -11.23 26.13
CA ALA A 143 1.17 -12.66 26.40
C ALA A 143 0.05 -13.38 25.63
N LYS A 144 -1.15 -12.80 25.62
CA LYS A 144 -2.31 -13.29 24.85
C LYS A 144 -2.00 -13.32 23.34
N TYR A 145 -1.49 -12.22 22.82
CA TYR A 145 -1.09 -12.04 21.42
C TYR A 145 -0.01 -13.05 20.98
N ARG A 146 1.01 -13.28 21.81
CA ARG A 146 2.03 -14.31 21.56
C ARG A 146 1.43 -15.72 21.54
N GLY A 147 0.40 -15.96 22.34
CA GLY A 147 -0.39 -17.19 22.32
C GLY A 147 -1.09 -17.43 20.98
N TRP A 148 -1.68 -16.40 20.38
CA TRP A 148 -2.30 -16.48 19.06
C TRP A 148 -1.30 -16.86 17.96
N TRP A 149 -0.14 -16.21 17.92
CA TRP A 149 0.93 -16.54 16.96
C TRP A 149 1.46 -17.96 17.16
N ARG A 150 1.71 -18.35 18.41
CA ARG A 150 2.17 -19.72 18.71
C ARG A 150 1.18 -20.73 18.16
N ALA A 151 -0.10 -20.59 18.48
CA ALA A 151 -1.14 -21.51 18.04
C ALA A 151 -1.21 -21.58 16.51
N LEU A 152 -1.27 -20.43 15.82
CA LEU A 152 -1.34 -20.40 14.35
C LEU A 152 -0.14 -21.07 13.70
N LEU A 153 1.08 -20.77 14.17
CA LEU A 153 2.30 -21.21 13.51
C LEU A 153 2.66 -22.66 13.82
N THR A 154 2.29 -23.18 15.00
CA THR A 154 2.73 -24.51 15.45
C THR A 154 1.67 -25.60 15.35
N THR A 155 0.38 -25.26 15.13
CA THR A 155 -0.66 -26.26 14.94
C THR A 155 -0.49 -26.92 13.56
N PRO A 156 -0.32 -28.27 13.49
CA PRO A 156 -0.25 -28.97 12.22
C PRO A 156 -1.56 -28.84 11.44
N SER A 157 -1.48 -28.68 10.13
CA SER A 157 -2.65 -28.75 9.24
C SER A 157 -3.24 -30.14 9.25
N GLU A 158 -4.55 -30.26 9.36
CA GLU A 158 -5.28 -31.54 9.28
C GLU A 158 -5.14 -32.18 7.89
N THR A 159 -4.93 -31.38 6.86
CA THR A 159 -4.81 -31.84 5.47
C THR A 159 -3.42 -32.36 5.12
N THR A 160 -2.37 -31.64 5.55
CA THR A 160 -0.99 -31.91 5.13
C THR A 160 -0.09 -32.40 6.26
N GLY A 161 -0.52 -32.29 7.51
CA GLY A 161 0.29 -32.54 8.70
C GLY A 161 1.41 -31.50 8.93
N ARG A 162 1.55 -30.50 8.06
CA ARG A 162 2.62 -29.50 8.12
C ARG A 162 2.19 -28.30 8.96
N ARG A 163 3.12 -27.76 9.74
CA ARG A 163 2.94 -26.50 10.48
C ARG A 163 3.24 -25.31 9.56
N LEU A 164 2.55 -24.18 9.75
CA LEU A 164 2.87 -22.94 9.00
C LEU A 164 4.28 -22.45 9.32
N LEU A 165 4.80 -22.75 10.47
CA LEU A 165 6.17 -22.48 10.90
C LEU A 165 7.22 -23.04 9.90
N ASP A 166 6.94 -24.21 9.32
CA ASP A 166 7.84 -24.95 8.44
C ASP A 166 7.47 -24.79 6.95
N GLU A 167 6.52 -23.93 6.63
CA GLU A 167 5.96 -23.80 5.28
C GLU A 167 6.60 -22.67 4.49
N PRO A 168 7.45 -22.96 3.47
CA PRO A 168 8.10 -21.92 2.68
C PRO A 168 7.13 -21.03 1.89
N ALA A 169 5.90 -21.48 1.62
CA ALA A 169 4.86 -20.68 0.99
C ALA A 169 4.33 -19.54 1.90
N VAL A 170 4.64 -19.57 3.19
CA VAL A 170 4.41 -18.43 4.08
C VAL A 170 5.53 -17.43 3.84
N PHE A 171 5.21 -16.35 3.10
CA PHE A 171 6.12 -15.24 2.82
C PHE A 171 6.66 -14.62 4.11
N GLY A 172 5.75 -14.29 5.00
CA GLY A 172 6.10 -13.63 6.25
C GLY A 172 4.88 -13.29 7.10
N VAL A 173 5.15 -12.59 8.18
CA VAL A 173 4.15 -12.13 9.15
C VAL A 173 4.30 -10.64 9.43
N GLU A 174 3.17 -10.00 9.69
CA GLU A 174 3.06 -8.61 10.14
C GLU A 174 2.76 -8.60 11.62
N VAL A 175 3.59 -7.89 12.39
CA VAL A 175 3.43 -7.83 13.85
C VAL A 175 2.17 -7.05 14.23
N GLN A 176 1.93 -5.90 13.60
CA GLN A 176 0.78 -5.07 13.93
C GLN A 176 0.26 -4.30 12.72
N ASN A 177 -1.05 -4.34 12.49
CA ASN A 177 -1.69 -3.52 11.47
C ASN A 177 -2.12 -2.18 12.05
N GLU A 178 -1.76 -1.09 11.37
CA GLU A 178 -2.29 0.29 11.50
C GLU A 178 -2.46 0.78 12.94
N ASP A 179 -1.39 0.72 13.74
CA ASP A 179 -1.37 1.30 15.07
C ASP A 179 0.02 1.84 15.41
N SER A 180 0.08 2.94 16.15
CA SER A 180 1.33 3.61 16.52
C SER A 180 1.10 4.55 17.70
N PHE A 181 2.11 4.69 18.57
CA PHE A 181 2.14 5.76 19.56
C PHE A 181 2.20 7.16 18.93
N PHE A 182 2.59 7.26 17.66
CA PHE A 182 2.77 8.54 16.97
C PHE A 182 1.60 8.91 16.07
N PHE A 183 0.47 8.17 16.14
CA PHE A 183 -0.74 8.49 15.40
C PHE A 183 -1.85 9.03 16.31
N TRP A 184 -2.79 9.77 15.76
CA TRP A 184 -3.88 10.46 16.44
C TRP A 184 -4.76 9.59 17.35
N THR A 185 -4.76 8.27 17.13
CA THR A 185 -5.48 7.32 17.99
C THR A 185 -4.82 7.17 19.37
N PHE A 186 -3.53 7.48 19.50
CA PHE A 186 -2.86 7.58 20.80
C PHE A 186 -3.20 8.91 21.48
N ASP A 187 -4.35 8.95 22.14
CA ASP A 187 -4.86 10.10 22.86
C ASP A 187 -5.49 9.62 24.17
N ALA A 188 -5.35 10.41 25.25
CA ALA A 188 -5.90 10.08 26.58
C ALA A 188 -7.43 9.82 26.54
N LYS A 189 -8.16 10.41 25.61
CA LYS A 189 -9.61 10.17 25.44
C LYS A 189 -9.95 8.79 24.87
N ASN A 190 -9.01 8.16 24.16
CA ASN A 190 -9.19 6.86 23.50
C ASN A 190 -8.66 5.69 24.36
N ILE A 191 -7.94 5.98 25.45
CA ILE A 191 -7.29 4.98 26.29
C ILE A 191 -7.94 5.03 27.68
N PRO A 192 -8.48 3.91 28.19
CA PRO A 192 -9.06 3.84 29.53
C PRO A 192 -8.09 4.24 30.64
N ASP A 193 -8.60 4.83 31.71
CA ASP A 193 -7.78 5.36 32.81
C ASP A 193 -6.83 4.31 33.41
N GLU A 194 -7.26 3.07 33.55
CA GLU A 194 -6.41 1.98 34.05
C GLU A 194 -5.21 1.73 33.14
N GLN A 195 -5.40 1.79 31.83
CA GLN A 195 -4.32 1.63 30.84
C GLN A 195 -3.42 2.87 30.80
N LEU A 196 -4.00 4.07 30.92
CA LEU A 196 -3.21 5.30 31.06
C LEU A 196 -2.34 5.28 32.29
N ARG A 197 -2.87 4.86 33.46
CA ARG A 197 -2.08 4.71 34.68
C ARG A 197 -0.90 3.76 34.52
N LEU A 198 -1.09 2.67 33.77
CA LEU A 198 -0.02 1.72 33.50
C LEU A 198 1.11 2.36 32.72
N ILE A 199 0.81 2.97 31.56
CA ILE A 199 1.85 3.57 30.71
C ILE A 199 2.45 4.84 31.33
N GLU A 200 1.67 5.66 32.07
CA GLU A 200 2.17 6.80 32.84
C GLU A 200 3.17 6.38 33.91
N LYS A 201 2.92 5.21 34.57
CA LYS A 201 3.88 4.65 35.51
C LYS A 201 5.16 4.18 34.84
N MET A 202 5.04 3.52 33.69
CA MET A 202 6.20 3.09 32.89
C MET A 202 7.05 4.30 32.49
N PHE A 203 6.42 5.41 32.13
CA PHE A 203 7.12 6.65 31.82
C PHE A 203 7.81 7.23 33.06
N GLY A 204 7.13 7.27 34.20
CA GLY A 204 7.74 7.69 35.46
C GLY A 204 8.95 6.85 35.85
N ASP A 205 8.89 5.54 35.66
CA ASP A 205 10.02 4.64 35.93
C ASP A 205 11.17 4.86 34.92
N TRP A 206 10.87 5.16 33.64
CA TRP A 206 11.85 5.56 32.64
C TRP A 206 12.56 6.87 33.01
N LEU A 207 11.81 7.86 33.48
CA LEU A 207 12.36 9.15 33.93
C LEU A 207 13.26 8.98 35.16
N ARG A 208 12.90 8.13 36.12
CA ARG A 208 13.78 7.84 37.26
C ARG A 208 15.10 7.22 36.82
N ARG A 209 15.07 6.31 35.85
CA ARG A 209 16.33 5.75 35.31
C ARG A 209 17.17 6.82 34.62
N LYS A 210 16.55 7.75 33.90
CA LYS A 210 17.24 8.82 33.16
C LYS A 210 17.80 9.90 34.07
N TYR A 211 17.03 10.38 35.05
CA TYR A 211 17.32 11.55 35.85
C TYR A 211 17.68 11.23 37.32
N GLY A 212 17.55 10.00 37.76
CA GLY A 212 17.70 9.58 39.15
C GLY A 212 16.44 9.77 40.00
N SER A 213 15.62 10.77 39.73
CA SER A 213 14.36 11.03 40.42
C SER A 213 13.34 11.74 39.52
N LEU A 214 12.05 11.73 39.90
CA LEU A 214 11.03 12.52 39.22
C LEU A 214 11.22 14.02 39.46
N ASP A 215 11.66 14.42 40.64
CA ASP A 215 11.92 15.85 40.92
C ASP A 215 13.03 16.41 40.03
N ALA A 216 14.08 15.62 39.77
CA ALA A 216 15.13 16.00 38.82
C ALA A 216 14.61 16.08 37.38
N ALA A 217 13.71 15.17 36.98
CA ALA A 217 13.06 15.22 35.66
C ALA A 217 12.20 16.47 35.52
N PHE A 218 11.35 16.79 36.50
CA PHE A 218 10.55 18.02 36.47
C PHE A 218 11.42 19.29 36.50
N ALA A 219 12.52 19.29 37.22
CA ALA A 219 13.48 20.40 37.22
C ALA A 219 14.11 20.60 35.82
N ALA A 220 14.44 19.50 35.12
CA ALA A 220 14.95 19.55 33.75
C ALA A 220 13.90 20.06 32.73
N TRP A 221 12.63 20.09 33.08
CA TRP A 221 11.52 20.64 32.30
C TRP A 221 11.04 22.02 32.81
N ASP A 222 11.88 22.76 33.55
CA ASP A 222 11.54 24.06 34.13
C ASP A 222 10.30 24.02 35.04
N GLY A 223 10.06 22.87 35.70
CA GLY A 223 8.92 22.66 36.57
C GLY A 223 7.58 22.39 35.87
N ALA A 224 7.57 22.20 34.55
CA ALA A 224 6.35 21.98 33.78
C ALA A 224 5.60 20.71 34.21
N LYS A 225 4.39 20.88 34.77
CA LYS A 225 3.50 19.80 35.23
C LYS A 225 2.19 19.80 34.45
N LEU A 226 1.58 18.62 34.35
CA LEU A 226 0.23 18.39 33.83
C LEU A 226 -0.70 17.96 34.95
N ASN A 227 -2.00 18.22 34.78
CA ASN A 227 -3.02 17.88 35.79
C ASN A 227 -3.06 16.40 36.16
N ARG A 228 -2.68 15.52 35.24
CA ARG A 228 -2.63 14.05 35.49
C ARG A 228 -1.31 13.59 36.10
N ASP A 229 -0.30 14.42 36.24
CA ASP A 229 0.94 14.03 36.91
C ASP A 229 0.66 13.70 38.37
N THR A 230 1.07 12.50 38.79
CA THR A 230 0.94 12.03 40.16
C THR A 230 2.29 11.44 40.63
N PRO A 231 3.28 12.32 40.90
CA PRO A 231 4.65 11.88 41.27
C PRO A 231 4.69 10.98 42.49
N ALA A 232 3.76 11.18 43.45
CA ALA A 232 3.64 10.34 44.63
C ALA A 232 3.31 8.88 44.30
N GLU A 233 2.58 8.65 43.22
CA GLU A 233 2.29 7.31 42.67
C GLU A 233 3.32 6.87 41.63
N GLY A 234 4.31 7.69 41.33
CA GLY A 234 5.32 7.45 40.29
C GLY A 234 4.80 7.60 38.87
N ARG A 235 3.70 8.31 38.65
CA ARG A 235 3.06 8.48 37.34
C ARG A 235 3.33 9.86 36.75
N VAL A 236 3.65 9.88 35.47
CA VAL A 236 3.87 11.10 34.68
C VAL A 236 3.05 11.01 33.39
N ALA A 237 2.24 12.02 33.14
CA ALA A 237 1.29 12.07 32.00
C ALA A 237 1.95 12.52 30.71
N PHE A 238 1.23 12.30 29.59
CA PHE A 238 1.65 12.69 28.25
C PHE A 238 0.93 13.96 27.81
N ARG A 239 1.64 14.77 27.03
CA ARG A 239 1.04 15.88 26.30
C ARG A 239 0.39 15.33 25.01
N PRO A 240 -0.62 16.03 24.42
CA PRO A 240 -1.15 15.67 23.11
C PRO A 240 -0.03 15.66 22.04
N LEU A 241 -0.14 14.78 21.05
CA LEU A 241 0.84 14.66 19.96
C LEU A 241 1.08 15.97 19.24
N TRP A 242 0.02 16.76 19.03
CA TRP A 242 0.11 18.09 18.42
C TRP A 242 1.13 19.00 19.13
N ASN A 243 1.08 19.03 20.46
CA ASN A 243 2.04 19.80 21.26
C ASN A 243 3.46 19.25 21.09
N MET A 244 3.62 17.93 21.11
CA MET A 244 4.94 17.30 21.01
C MET A 244 5.67 17.69 19.72
N PHE A 245 5.02 17.62 18.55
CA PHE A 245 5.71 17.92 17.29
C PHE A 245 5.75 19.41 16.93
N ASN A 246 4.93 20.27 17.56
CA ASN A 246 4.94 21.72 17.32
C ASN A 246 5.80 22.47 18.34
N GLU A 247 5.62 22.22 19.64
CA GLU A 247 6.29 22.95 20.71
C GLU A 247 7.69 22.39 21.02
N LYS A 248 7.85 21.08 20.94
CA LYS A 248 9.14 20.38 21.06
C LYS A 248 9.91 20.71 22.35
N THR A 249 9.19 20.83 23.47
CA THR A 249 9.77 21.11 24.79
C THR A 249 10.68 19.97 25.26
N ALA A 250 11.44 20.17 26.33
CA ALA A 250 12.26 19.10 26.93
C ALA A 250 11.39 17.90 27.35
N ARG A 251 10.20 18.16 27.93
CA ARG A 251 9.23 17.12 28.28
C ARG A 251 8.73 16.35 27.05
N ASP A 252 8.47 17.04 25.93
CA ASP A 252 8.01 16.38 24.70
C ASP A 252 9.08 15.45 24.15
N LYS A 253 10.33 15.89 24.13
CA LYS A 253 11.47 15.05 23.68
C LYS A 253 11.62 13.79 24.54
N ASP A 254 11.52 13.92 25.85
CA ASP A 254 11.57 12.76 26.77
C ASP A 254 10.38 11.83 26.54
N THR A 255 9.18 12.37 26.36
CA THR A 255 7.99 11.57 26.05
C THR A 255 8.18 10.78 24.75
N VAL A 256 8.65 11.43 23.69
CA VAL A 256 8.89 10.78 22.40
C VAL A 256 10.01 9.73 22.49
N CYS A 257 11.11 10.01 23.21
CA CYS A 257 12.15 9.01 23.46
C CYS A 257 11.57 7.76 24.14
N PHE A 258 10.78 7.95 25.21
CA PHE A 258 10.15 6.85 25.93
C PHE A 258 9.20 6.04 25.04
N LEU A 259 8.30 6.71 24.29
CA LEU A 259 7.34 6.06 23.42
C LEU A 259 8.05 5.30 22.28
N PHE A 260 9.06 5.90 21.67
CA PHE A 260 9.88 5.29 20.65
C PHE A 260 10.60 4.02 21.16
N GLU A 261 11.24 4.10 22.32
CA GLU A 261 11.90 2.94 22.95
C GLU A 261 10.90 1.81 23.27
N LEU A 262 9.71 2.17 23.75
CA LEU A 262 8.66 1.21 24.09
C LEU A 262 8.13 0.50 22.84
N GLN A 263 7.82 1.26 21.77
CA GLN A 263 7.36 0.71 20.49
C GLN A 263 8.43 -0.18 19.84
N THR A 264 9.66 0.30 19.78
CA THR A 264 10.79 -0.45 19.20
C THR A 264 11.04 -1.74 19.96
N ARG A 265 11.01 -1.69 21.30
CA ARG A 265 11.16 -2.87 22.14
C ARG A 265 10.06 -3.90 21.90
N PHE A 266 8.81 -3.46 21.78
CA PHE A 266 7.69 -4.36 21.47
C PHE A 266 7.94 -5.10 20.14
N TYR A 267 8.39 -4.41 19.10
CA TYR A 267 8.71 -5.05 17.82
C TYR A 267 9.89 -6.01 17.96
N GLN A 268 10.99 -5.59 18.58
CA GLN A 268 12.18 -6.43 18.79
C GLN A 268 11.87 -7.70 19.58
N GLU A 269 11.13 -7.59 20.69
CA GLU A 269 10.73 -8.74 21.50
C GLU A 269 9.76 -9.67 20.75
N THR A 270 8.89 -9.13 19.91
CA THR A 270 7.99 -9.96 19.10
C THR A 270 8.76 -10.69 17.99
N VAL A 271 9.69 -10.01 17.33
CA VAL A 271 10.61 -10.66 16.37
C VAL A 271 11.41 -11.77 17.05
N ALA A 272 12.02 -11.50 18.21
CA ALA A 272 12.76 -12.49 18.97
C ALA A 272 11.91 -13.69 19.38
N PHE A 273 10.66 -13.44 19.80
CA PHE A 273 9.71 -14.51 20.13
C PHE A 273 9.39 -15.39 18.91
N LEU A 274 9.09 -14.80 17.75
CA LEU A 274 8.78 -15.54 16.53
C LEU A 274 10.00 -16.35 16.04
N ARG A 275 11.18 -15.74 16.06
CA ARG A 275 12.44 -16.45 15.75
C ARG A 275 12.73 -17.57 16.74
N GLY A 276 12.44 -17.35 18.04
CA GLY A 276 12.55 -18.36 19.10
C GLY A 276 11.62 -19.56 18.93
N LEU A 277 10.46 -19.38 18.26
CA LEU A 277 9.58 -20.48 17.83
C LEU A 277 10.18 -21.29 16.67
N GLY A 278 11.20 -20.76 15.98
CA GLY A 278 11.78 -21.32 14.76
C GLY A 278 11.19 -20.78 13.46
N PHE A 279 10.43 -19.69 13.49
CA PHE A 279 9.85 -19.08 12.27
C PHE A 279 10.94 -18.57 11.33
N LYS A 280 10.91 -19.02 10.07
CA LYS A 280 11.91 -18.73 9.03
C LYS A 280 11.46 -17.71 7.99
N GLY A 281 10.14 -17.47 7.88
CA GLY A 281 9.59 -16.45 6.98
C GLY A 281 9.98 -15.03 7.42
N LEU A 282 9.71 -14.05 6.60
CA LEU A 282 10.02 -12.64 6.87
C LEU A 282 9.09 -12.06 7.95
N ILE A 283 9.56 -11.03 8.65
CA ILE A 283 8.80 -10.35 9.70
C ILE A 283 8.84 -8.85 9.44
N THR A 284 7.70 -8.19 9.35
CA THR A 284 7.61 -6.73 9.37
C THR A 284 6.96 -6.25 10.67
N ALA A 285 7.34 -5.04 11.09
CA ALA A 285 6.83 -4.44 12.33
C ALA A 285 5.38 -3.96 12.19
N SER A 286 5.17 -2.90 11.42
CA SER A 286 3.87 -2.29 11.17
C SER A 286 3.91 -1.52 9.84
N ASN A 287 2.84 -0.75 9.55
CA ASN A 287 2.63 -0.15 8.24
C ASN A 287 1.91 1.20 8.30
N TRP A 288 1.94 1.88 9.46
CA TRP A 288 1.06 3.01 9.71
C TRP A 288 1.67 4.39 9.41
N SER A 289 0.77 5.35 9.31
CA SER A 289 1.06 6.79 9.22
C SER A 289 1.29 7.40 10.61
N THR A 290 1.77 8.63 10.65
CA THR A 290 1.98 9.39 11.91
C THR A 290 1.23 10.71 11.89
N ALA A 291 1.02 11.29 13.07
CA ALA A 291 0.39 12.61 13.25
C ALA A 291 1.18 13.75 12.61
N SER A 292 2.50 13.56 12.46
CA SER A 292 3.38 14.48 11.74
C SER A 292 4.35 13.67 10.89
N PRO A 293 4.11 13.52 9.58
CA PRO A 293 5.03 12.82 8.69
C PRO A 293 6.44 13.40 8.68
N GLU A 294 6.58 14.71 8.85
CA GLU A 294 7.90 15.37 8.92
C GLU A 294 8.67 15.01 10.19
N VAL A 295 8.01 15.04 11.36
CA VAL A 295 8.69 14.90 12.66
C VAL A 295 8.68 13.46 13.15
N PHE A 296 7.54 12.79 13.10
CA PHE A 296 7.36 11.44 13.62
C PHE A 296 7.53 10.35 12.56
N GLY A 297 7.31 10.66 11.27
CA GLY A 297 7.44 9.68 10.18
C GLY A 297 8.80 8.96 10.18
N PRO A 298 9.94 9.66 10.27
CA PRO A 298 11.24 9.02 10.35
C PRO A 298 11.44 8.16 11.60
N LEU A 299 10.90 8.57 12.75
CA LEU A 299 10.94 7.78 13.99
C LEU A 299 10.13 6.50 13.86
N GLU A 300 8.95 6.58 13.27
CA GLU A 300 8.12 5.42 12.95
C GLU A 300 8.92 4.43 12.10
N LYS A 301 9.50 4.88 10.99
CA LYS A 301 10.31 4.03 10.10
C LYS A 301 11.56 3.49 10.77
N LEU A 302 12.21 4.27 11.64
CA LEU A 302 13.32 3.78 12.45
C LEU A 302 12.89 2.63 13.37
N SER A 303 11.71 2.70 14.01
CA SER A 303 11.19 1.59 14.82
C SER A 303 10.92 0.32 13.98
N TYR A 304 10.54 0.47 12.71
CA TYR A 304 10.28 -0.65 11.79
C TYR A 304 11.55 -1.38 11.35
N THR A 305 12.72 -0.79 11.53
CA THR A 305 14.00 -1.46 11.24
C THR A 305 14.25 -2.70 12.12
N ALA A 306 13.45 -2.89 13.17
CA ALA A 306 13.41 -4.14 13.94
C ALA A 306 12.96 -5.36 13.11
N GLY A 307 12.21 -5.13 12.03
CA GLY A 307 11.77 -6.16 11.08
C GLY A 307 12.76 -6.38 9.92
N ASP A 308 12.45 -7.33 9.07
CA ASP A 308 13.26 -7.68 7.90
C ASP A 308 13.08 -6.71 6.73
N PHE A 309 11.91 -6.07 6.61
CA PHE A 309 11.57 -5.12 5.56
C PHE A 309 10.68 -4.00 6.10
N ILE A 310 10.57 -2.90 5.33
CA ILE A 310 9.75 -1.74 5.66
C ILE A 310 8.44 -1.82 4.92
N ASP A 311 7.34 -1.68 5.64
CA ASP A 311 5.99 -1.71 5.11
C ASP A 311 5.27 -0.37 5.29
N ARG A 312 4.22 -0.15 4.50
CA ARG A 312 3.38 1.04 4.56
C ARG A 312 2.04 0.83 3.90
N HIS A 313 1.07 1.66 4.26
CA HIS A 313 -0.26 1.75 3.67
C HIS A 313 -0.48 3.12 3.04
N GLY A 314 -1.46 3.20 2.15
CA GLY A 314 -1.97 4.44 1.61
C GLY A 314 -2.93 4.22 0.44
N TYR A 315 -3.94 5.08 0.39
CA TYR A 315 -5.02 5.02 -0.58
C TYR A 315 -5.17 6.36 -1.30
N PHE A 316 -5.69 6.33 -2.51
CA PHE A 316 -6.00 7.53 -3.27
C PHE A 316 -7.52 7.70 -3.42
N GLU A 317 -8.02 8.90 -3.05
CA GLU A 317 -9.43 9.31 -3.19
C GLU A 317 -10.45 8.41 -2.49
N CYS A 318 -10.24 8.15 -1.18
CA CYS A 318 -11.21 7.55 -0.26
C CYS A 318 -12.14 8.61 0.38
N ASN A 319 -12.45 9.70 -0.27
CA ASN A 319 -13.06 10.89 0.36
C ASN A 319 -14.53 11.12 0.04
N HIS A 320 -15.28 10.13 -0.37
CA HIS A 320 -16.72 10.25 -0.46
C HIS A 320 -17.33 10.44 0.94
N LYS A 321 -18.42 11.20 1.03
CA LYS A 321 -19.03 11.62 2.30
C LYS A 321 -20.47 11.18 2.38
N GLY A 322 -20.90 10.80 3.57
CA GLY A 322 -22.25 10.39 3.88
C GLY A 322 -22.30 9.41 5.04
N ASP A 323 -23.46 8.84 5.29
CA ASP A 323 -23.66 7.88 6.36
C ASP A 323 -22.86 6.59 6.14
N ASN A 324 -22.03 6.20 7.11
CA ASN A 324 -21.15 5.05 7.05
C ASN A 324 -20.17 5.07 5.84
N ALA A 325 -19.76 6.27 5.41
CA ALA A 325 -18.88 6.45 4.24
C ALA A 325 -17.50 5.81 4.42
N ALA A 326 -17.02 5.70 5.66
CA ALA A 326 -15.75 5.02 5.94
C ALA A 326 -15.70 3.57 5.42
N TRP A 327 -16.87 2.90 5.30
CA TRP A 327 -16.90 1.47 5.03
C TRP A 327 -17.80 1.04 3.87
N SER A 328 -18.57 1.96 3.30
CA SER A 328 -19.51 1.62 2.23
C SER A 328 -19.75 2.81 1.30
N ILE A 329 -20.23 2.52 0.09
CA ILE A 329 -20.76 3.53 -0.84
C ILE A 329 -22.29 3.36 -0.90
N ARG A 330 -23.03 4.47 -0.75
CA ARG A 330 -24.49 4.44 -0.67
C ARG A 330 -25.12 5.54 -1.51
N ASN A 331 -26.40 5.37 -1.81
CA ASN A 331 -27.21 6.46 -2.34
C ASN A 331 -27.21 7.65 -1.35
N GLY A 332 -27.18 8.84 -1.88
CA GLY A 332 -27.06 10.08 -1.11
C GLY A 332 -25.64 10.53 -0.78
N HIS A 333 -24.63 9.63 -0.89
CA HIS A 333 -23.24 10.01 -0.70
C HIS A 333 -22.78 11.02 -1.73
N THR A 334 -21.92 11.95 -1.31
CA THR A 334 -21.28 12.94 -2.19
C THR A 334 -19.80 12.60 -2.39
N TYR A 335 -19.25 12.95 -3.56
CA TYR A 335 -17.85 12.71 -3.90
C TYR A 335 -17.38 13.67 -4.99
N SER A 336 -16.05 13.77 -5.14
CA SER A 336 -15.39 14.47 -6.23
C SER A 336 -14.50 13.49 -7.00
N ASP A 337 -14.49 13.60 -8.32
CA ASP A 337 -13.54 12.87 -9.16
C ASP A 337 -12.19 13.60 -9.17
N ARG A 338 -11.09 12.87 -9.04
CA ARG A 338 -9.72 13.39 -9.09
C ARG A 338 -8.77 12.40 -9.75
N SER A 339 -7.97 12.89 -10.68
CA SER A 339 -6.91 12.11 -11.33
C SER A 339 -5.65 12.11 -10.46
N ALA A 340 -5.00 10.96 -10.35
CA ALA A 340 -3.67 10.84 -9.73
C ALA A 340 -2.54 11.32 -10.67
N LEU A 341 -2.83 11.44 -11.95
CA LEU A 341 -1.88 11.91 -12.96
C LEU A 341 -1.92 13.42 -13.17
N ARG A 342 -2.96 14.12 -12.66
CA ARG A 342 -3.14 15.57 -12.81
C ARG A 342 -3.08 16.24 -11.44
N PHE A 343 -2.07 17.07 -11.23
CA PHE A 343 -1.91 17.82 -9.99
C PHE A 343 -2.62 19.17 -10.14
N GLU A 344 -3.72 19.33 -9.42
CA GLU A 344 -4.48 20.58 -9.38
C GLU A 344 -3.99 21.41 -8.20
N ALA A 345 -3.57 22.64 -8.46
CA ALA A 345 -3.18 23.57 -7.43
C ALA A 345 -3.82 24.93 -7.66
N PRO A 346 -4.14 25.65 -6.57
CA PRO A 346 -4.47 27.07 -6.65
C PRO A 346 -3.33 27.90 -7.20
N ASP A 347 -2.10 27.51 -6.92
CA ASP A 347 -0.86 28.16 -7.40
C ASP A 347 -0.15 27.22 -8.37
N PRO A 348 -0.04 27.59 -9.68
CA PRO A 348 0.66 26.77 -10.67
C PRO A 348 2.13 26.47 -10.35
N ALA A 349 2.80 27.36 -9.55
CA ALA A 349 4.18 27.13 -9.11
C ALA A 349 4.28 26.15 -7.92
N LYS A 350 3.15 25.81 -7.30
CA LYS A 350 3.06 24.88 -6.19
C LYS A 350 1.93 23.87 -6.44
N PRO A 351 2.08 23.01 -7.44
CA PRO A 351 1.06 22.01 -7.75
C PRO A 351 0.79 21.17 -6.50
N ARG A 352 -0.50 20.88 -6.24
CA ARG A 352 -0.88 19.94 -5.20
C ARG A 352 -0.27 18.59 -5.58
N GLN A 353 0.76 18.22 -4.86
CA GLN A 353 1.51 17.01 -5.07
C GLN A 353 0.86 15.89 -4.26
N PHE A 354 0.84 14.76 -4.84
CA PHE A 354 0.37 13.56 -4.19
C PHE A 354 1.53 12.57 -4.06
N VAL A 355 2.05 12.41 -2.83
CA VAL A 355 3.05 11.40 -2.51
C VAL A 355 2.31 10.14 -2.09
N HIS A 356 2.05 9.28 -3.04
CA HIS A 356 1.46 7.97 -2.80
C HIS A 356 2.47 7.05 -2.09
N PRO A 357 2.05 5.99 -1.35
CA PRO A 357 2.97 5.07 -0.70
C PRO A 357 4.08 4.50 -1.58
N VAL A 358 3.85 4.37 -2.89
CA VAL A 358 4.89 3.97 -3.86
C VAL A 358 5.99 5.02 -4.00
N MET A 359 5.71 6.26 -3.63
CA MET A 359 6.61 7.42 -3.68
C MET A 359 7.27 7.71 -2.32
N ASP A 360 7.45 6.71 -1.48
CA ASP A 360 8.12 6.84 -0.19
C ASP A 360 9.60 6.38 -0.29
N PRO A 361 10.52 6.91 0.53
CA PRO A 361 11.94 6.53 0.49
C PRO A 361 12.18 5.04 0.77
N HIS A 362 13.33 4.55 0.30
CA HIS A 362 13.91 3.32 0.80
C HIS A 362 14.69 3.60 2.08
N TYR A 363 14.44 2.82 3.14
CA TYR A 363 15.05 2.99 4.45
C TYR A 363 16.06 1.89 4.77
N ASP A 364 17.28 2.28 5.19
CA ASP A 364 18.34 1.39 5.69
C ASP A 364 18.64 0.17 4.79
N ASN A 365 18.56 0.37 3.48
CA ASN A 365 18.75 -0.70 2.50
C ASN A 365 17.90 -1.96 2.78
N LYS A 366 16.68 -1.77 3.31
CA LYS A 366 15.69 -2.83 3.50
C LYS A 366 14.73 -2.90 2.33
N PRO A 367 14.23 -4.08 1.98
CA PRO A 367 13.16 -4.20 0.98
C PRO A 367 11.95 -3.35 1.37
N SER A 368 11.22 -2.91 0.36
CA SER A 368 10.06 -2.05 0.51
C SER A 368 8.79 -2.75 0.08
N MET A 369 7.80 -2.79 0.96
CA MET A 369 6.48 -3.34 0.71
C MET A 369 5.42 -2.27 0.91
N ILE A 370 4.35 -2.35 0.13
CA ILE A 370 3.12 -1.60 0.35
C ILE A 370 2.03 -2.65 0.54
N SER A 371 1.66 -2.92 1.79
CA SER A 371 0.76 -4.04 2.08
C SER A 371 -0.72 -3.71 1.96
N GLU A 372 -1.10 -2.43 1.85
CA GLU A 372 -2.46 -2.01 1.46
C GLU A 372 -2.42 -0.74 0.63
N THR A 373 -2.98 -0.83 -0.58
CA THR A 373 -3.09 0.32 -1.46
C THR A 373 -4.13 0.10 -2.57
N THR A 374 -4.84 1.16 -2.94
CA THR A 374 -5.66 1.21 -4.16
C THR A 374 -6.08 2.64 -4.46
N PHE A 375 -6.64 2.86 -5.66
CA PHE A 375 -7.44 4.05 -5.96
C PHE A 375 -8.92 3.70 -5.71
N CYS A 376 -9.58 4.50 -4.87
CA CYS A 376 -10.88 4.14 -4.33
C CYS A 376 -12.04 4.55 -5.24
N ARG A 377 -13.14 3.80 -5.15
CA ARG A 377 -14.44 4.21 -5.66
C ARG A 377 -15.07 5.24 -4.70
N PRO A 378 -15.95 6.13 -5.19
CA PRO A 378 -16.54 6.14 -6.52
C PRO A 378 -15.76 6.97 -7.58
N ASN A 379 -14.53 7.36 -7.33
CA ASN A 379 -13.70 8.14 -8.26
C ASN A 379 -13.58 7.46 -9.63
N ARG A 380 -13.95 8.15 -10.73
CA ARG A 380 -13.85 7.61 -12.09
C ARG A 380 -12.40 7.33 -12.52
N TYR A 381 -11.44 8.09 -11.99
CA TYR A 381 -10.02 7.98 -12.33
C TYR A 381 -9.31 6.79 -11.65
N ARG A 382 -10.03 5.96 -10.90
CA ARG A 382 -9.42 4.76 -10.31
C ARG A 382 -8.82 3.80 -11.36
N SER A 383 -9.28 3.86 -12.60
CA SER A 383 -8.71 3.10 -13.72
C SER A 383 -7.25 3.44 -14.04
N GLU A 384 -6.73 4.57 -13.54
CA GLU A 384 -5.30 4.92 -13.64
C GLU A 384 -4.41 4.01 -12.79
N ALA A 385 -4.97 3.39 -11.71
CA ALA A 385 -4.22 2.72 -10.66
C ALA A 385 -3.31 1.58 -11.15
N PRO A 386 -3.78 0.55 -11.88
CA PRO A 386 -2.92 -0.60 -12.17
C PRO A 386 -1.66 -0.23 -12.94
N LEU A 387 -1.77 0.64 -13.94
CA LEU A 387 -0.60 1.08 -14.70
C LEU A 387 0.27 2.04 -13.89
N TYR A 388 -0.32 2.94 -13.09
CA TYR A 388 0.39 3.83 -12.17
C TYR A 388 1.29 3.05 -11.21
N TYR A 389 0.73 2.04 -10.52
CA TYR A 389 1.48 1.22 -9.58
C TYR A 389 2.57 0.40 -10.27
N ALA A 390 2.28 -0.18 -11.43
CA ALA A 390 3.26 -0.97 -12.16
C ALA A 390 4.46 -0.14 -12.62
N VAL A 391 4.21 1.03 -13.18
CA VAL A 391 5.24 1.92 -13.75
C VAL A 391 6.06 2.60 -12.65
N TYR A 392 5.39 3.25 -11.69
CA TYR A 392 6.09 3.96 -10.62
C TYR A 392 6.61 3.03 -9.54
N GLY A 393 5.97 1.88 -9.31
CA GLY A 393 6.51 0.84 -8.45
C GLY A 393 7.83 0.27 -8.99
N ALA A 394 7.94 0.10 -10.31
CA ALA A 394 9.19 -0.31 -10.95
C ALA A 394 10.25 0.80 -10.89
N LEU A 395 9.88 2.07 -11.16
CA LEU A 395 10.79 3.22 -11.05
C LEU A 395 11.37 3.35 -9.63
N GLN A 396 10.53 3.18 -8.61
CA GLN A 396 10.92 3.24 -7.20
C GLN A 396 11.65 1.98 -6.73
N ASP A 397 11.75 0.94 -7.55
CA ASP A 397 12.32 -0.36 -7.17
C ASP A 397 11.63 -0.98 -5.95
N SER A 398 10.31 -0.77 -5.83
CA SER A 398 9.51 -1.38 -4.77
C SER A 398 9.47 -2.89 -4.94
N ASP A 399 9.57 -3.65 -3.83
CA ASP A 399 9.70 -5.11 -3.88
C ASP A 399 8.35 -5.83 -3.85
N ALA A 400 7.34 -5.20 -3.23
CA ALA A 400 5.98 -5.74 -3.18
C ALA A 400 4.92 -4.64 -3.19
N ILE A 401 3.87 -4.82 -4.00
CA ILE A 401 2.68 -3.97 -4.03
C ILE A 401 1.46 -4.87 -3.86
N VAL A 402 0.75 -4.68 -2.74
CA VAL A 402 -0.40 -5.48 -2.35
C VAL A 402 -1.68 -4.65 -2.45
N HIS A 403 -2.41 -4.85 -3.52
CA HIS A 403 -3.64 -4.11 -3.79
C HIS A 403 -4.76 -4.49 -2.83
N PHE A 404 -5.53 -3.53 -2.37
CA PHE A 404 -6.65 -3.74 -1.45
C PHE A 404 -7.97 -3.48 -2.16
N ALA A 405 -8.91 -4.44 -2.29
CA ALA A 405 -8.81 -5.82 -1.87
C ALA A 405 -9.56 -6.76 -2.83
N PHE A 406 -9.10 -7.99 -2.90
CA PHE A 406 -9.86 -9.07 -3.53
C PHE A 406 -10.86 -9.62 -2.51
N ASP A 407 -12.02 -8.99 -2.48
CA ASP A 407 -13.05 -9.11 -1.45
C ASP A 407 -14.18 -10.10 -1.79
N GLY A 408 -15.24 -10.10 -1.00
CA GLY A 408 -16.43 -10.92 -1.20
C GLY A 408 -17.45 -10.36 -2.20
N SER A 409 -17.14 -9.32 -2.99
CA SER A 409 -18.09 -8.72 -3.95
C SER A 409 -18.46 -9.67 -5.08
N ARG A 410 -17.59 -10.66 -5.39
CA ARG A 410 -17.81 -11.68 -6.42
C ARG A 410 -18.15 -11.09 -7.79
N TRP A 411 -17.45 -10.01 -8.16
CA TRP A 411 -17.64 -9.27 -9.42
C TRP A 411 -18.99 -8.56 -9.55
N GLY A 412 -19.80 -8.55 -8.51
CA GLY A 412 -21.12 -7.95 -8.51
C GLY A 412 -21.14 -6.51 -7.97
N VAL A 413 -22.06 -5.72 -8.48
CA VAL A 413 -22.45 -4.45 -7.87
C VAL A 413 -23.34 -4.75 -6.66
N LYS A 414 -22.88 -4.41 -5.47
CA LYS A 414 -23.58 -4.69 -4.22
C LYS A 414 -23.79 -3.40 -3.44
N PRO A 415 -24.94 -2.75 -3.56
CA PRO A 415 -25.26 -1.55 -2.78
C PRO A 415 -25.11 -1.80 -1.29
N ASN A 416 -24.54 -0.83 -0.57
CA ASN A 416 -24.28 -0.88 0.87
C ASN A 416 -23.34 -2.03 1.33
N PHE A 417 -22.63 -2.66 0.39
CA PHE A 417 -21.71 -3.73 0.70
C PHE A 417 -20.49 -3.17 1.45
N TRP A 418 -20.08 -3.85 2.50
CA TRP A 418 -18.85 -3.59 3.22
C TRP A 418 -17.62 -3.69 2.30
N MET A 419 -16.67 -2.77 2.40
CA MET A 419 -15.44 -2.74 1.59
C MET A 419 -15.63 -2.38 0.11
N GLN A 420 -16.80 -1.91 -0.29
CA GLN A 420 -17.14 -1.64 -1.69
C GLN A 420 -16.24 -0.59 -2.36
N GLN A 421 -15.72 0.39 -1.60
CA GLN A 421 -14.83 1.41 -2.14
C GLN A 421 -13.48 0.86 -2.58
N TRP A 422 -13.05 -0.28 -2.07
CA TRP A 422 -11.74 -0.86 -2.35
C TRP A 422 -11.78 -2.07 -3.28
N THR A 423 -12.94 -2.59 -3.65
CA THR A 423 -13.01 -3.84 -4.41
C THR A 423 -12.14 -3.82 -5.67
N LEU A 424 -11.30 -4.84 -5.83
CA LEU A 424 -10.52 -5.07 -7.04
C LEU A 424 -11.28 -5.85 -8.10
N MET A 425 -12.41 -6.48 -7.73
CA MET A 425 -13.20 -7.35 -8.58
C MET A 425 -14.07 -6.53 -9.54
N THR A 426 -13.43 -5.70 -10.34
CA THR A 426 -14.06 -4.84 -11.35
C THR A 426 -13.22 -4.82 -12.63
N PRO A 427 -13.81 -4.49 -13.77
CA PRO A 427 -13.10 -4.49 -15.06
C PRO A 427 -11.87 -3.59 -15.07
N ALA A 428 -11.98 -2.35 -14.57
CA ALA A 428 -10.89 -1.38 -14.63
C ALA A 428 -9.73 -1.71 -13.68
N MET A 429 -9.93 -2.54 -12.67
CA MET A 429 -8.87 -2.99 -11.78
C MET A 429 -8.26 -4.31 -12.27
N MET A 430 -8.90 -5.44 -12.01
CA MET A 430 -8.36 -6.75 -12.39
C MET A 430 -8.17 -6.91 -13.90
N GLY A 431 -9.00 -6.26 -14.72
CA GLY A 431 -8.86 -6.30 -16.18
C GLY A 431 -7.57 -5.65 -16.71
N GLN A 432 -6.87 -4.86 -15.91
CA GLN A 432 -5.58 -4.28 -16.28
C GLN A 432 -4.38 -5.01 -15.66
N PHE A 433 -4.60 -5.96 -14.77
CA PHE A 433 -3.52 -6.71 -14.13
C PHE A 433 -2.58 -7.44 -15.11
N PRO A 434 -3.04 -8.00 -16.25
CA PRO A 434 -2.12 -8.71 -17.15
C PRO A 434 -0.92 -7.86 -17.58
N ALA A 435 -1.13 -6.68 -18.15
CA ALA A 435 -0.02 -5.82 -18.55
C ALA A 435 0.72 -5.22 -17.33
N ALA A 436 -0.01 -4.82 -16.29
CA ALA A 436 0.58 -4.24 -15.08
C ALA A 436 1.51 -5.24 -14.36
N ALA A 437 1.06 -6.47 -14.17
CA ALA A 437 1.87 -7.53 -13.55
C ALA A 437 3.13 -7.86 -14.39
N LEU A 438 3.01 -7.91 -15.71
CA LEU A 438 4.17 -8.11 -16.61
C LEU A 438 5.18 -6.97 -16.45
N ILE A 439 4.73 -5.71 -16.51
CA ILE A 439 5.59 -4.54 -16.35
C ILE A 439 6.35 -4.61 -15.03
N TYR A 440 5.63 -4.83 -13.94
CA TYR A 440 6.21 -4.76 -12.60
C TYR A 440 7.07 -5.98 -12.26
N ARG A 441 6.53 -7.19 -12.42
CA ARG A 441 7.21 -8.43 -12.02
C ARG A 441 8.43 -8.76 -12.87
N ARG A 442 8.39 -8.45 -14.16
CA ARG A 442 9.50 -8.70 -15.08
C ARG A 442 10.48 -7.52 -15.18
N GLY A 443 10.21 -6.41 -14.47
CA GLY A 443 11.05 -5.24 -14.54
C GLY A 443 11.14 -4.65 -15.95
N LEU A 444 10.01 -4.58 -16.69
CA LEU A 444 9.99 -4.03 -18.04
C LEU A 444 10.18 -2.51 -18.05
N VAL A 445 10.15 -1.88 -16.90
CA VAL A 445 10.52 -0.49 -16.64
C VAL A 445 11.73 -0.51 -15.72
N SER A 446 12.75 0.26 -16.07
CA SER A 446 14.00 0.32 -15.32
C SER A 446 13.84 1.08 -14.01
N PRO A 447 14.48 0.62 -12.90
CA PRO A 447 14.56 1.40 -11.67
C PRO A 447 15.23 2.75 -11.91
N GLY A 448 14.71 3.79 -11.26
CA GLY A 448 15.28 5.14 -11.33
C GLY A 448 16.64 5.24 -10.64
N GLN A 449 17.41 6.25 -11.03
CA GLN A 449 18.61 6.61 -10.29
C GLN A 449 18.26 7.08 -8.87
N VAL A 450 19.16 6.94 -7.92
CA VAL A 450 19.04 7.54 -6.61
C VAL A 450 19.33 9.04 -6.73
N LEU A 451 18.31 9.86 -6.59
CA LEU A 451 18.39 11.32 -6.73
C LEU A 451 18.58 12.05 -5.39
N ALA A 452 18.27 11.39 -4.28
CA ALA A 452 18.60 11.88 -2.96
C ALA A 452 19.11 10.75 -2.06
N GLU A 453 20.23 11.02 -1.38
CA GLU A 453 20.78 10.20 -0.30
C GLU A 453 20.68 11.04 1.00
N ILE A 454 19.86 10.58 1.94
CA ILE A 454 19.59 11.30 3.17
C ILE A 454 20.08 10.46 4.35
N LYS A 455 21.00 11.01 5.14
CA LYS A 455 21.42 10.41 6.41
C LYS A 455 20.76 11.18 7.55
N LEU A 456 19.92 10.50 8.30
CA LEU A 456 19.21 11.06 9.45
C LEU A 456 19.90 10.63 10.73
N ASN A 457 20.42 11.59 11.50
CA ASN A 457 21.02 11.34 12.81
C ASN A 457 19.92 10.92 13.81
N LYS A 458 20.09 9.77 14.47
CA LYS A 458 19.09 9.23 15.41
C LYS A 458 18.83 10.16 16.60
N ALA A 459 19.88 10.80 17.15
CA ALA A 459 19.71 11.74 18.26
C ALA A 459 18.94 13.00 17.83
N ASP A 460 19.13 13.46 16.59
CA ASP A 460 18.37 14.57 16.02
C ASP A 460 16.90 14.23 15.83
N LEU A 461 16.59 12.99 15.41
CA LEU A 461 15.21 12.50 15.30
C LEU A 461 14.53 12.44 16.67
N LEU A 462 15.19 11.89 17.68
CA LEU A 462 14.71 11.88 19.06
C LEU A 462 14.63 13.33 19.65
N GLY A 463 15.45 14.24 19.14
CA GLY A 463 15.38 15.68 19.39
C GLY A 463 14.27 16.42 18.62
N LEU A 464 13.43 15.71 17.87
CA LEU A 464 12.28 16.21 17.09
C LEU A 464 12.68 17.16 15.94
N LYS A 465 13.88 16.99 15.35
CA LYS A 465 14.30 17.77 14.18
C LYS A 465 13.60 17.32 12.89
N GLY A 466 13.18 16.05 12.79
CA GLY A 466 12.46 15.53 11.64
C GLY A 466 13.32 15.29 10.39
N THR A 467 12.68 15.25 9.23
CA THR A 467 13.30 14.97 7.92
C THR A 467 13.24 16.19 6.99
N PRO A 468 14.25 16.39 6.12
CA PRO A 468 14.19 17.41 5.07
C PRO A 468 13.29 17.02 3.89
N LEU A 469 12.83 15.75 3.81
CA LEU A 469 11.97 15.28 2.76
C LEU A 469 10.52 15.61 3.09
N PRO A 470 9.85 16.47 2.32
CA PRO A 470 8.42 16.68 2.49
C PRO A 470 7.69 15.39 2.11
N GLN A 471 6.92 14.90 3.04
CA GLN A 471 5.91 13.88 2.77
C GLN A 471 4.57 14.60 2.73
N ASP A 472 3.86 14.50 1.61
CA ASP A 472 2.46 14.90 1.62
C ASP A 472 1.78 13.99 2.65
N ALA A 473 1.14 14.60 3.64
CA ALA A 473 0.31 13.89 4.58
C ALA A 473 -0.98 13.44 3.84
N ALA A 474 -0.83 12.51 2.91
CA ALA A 474 -1.94 11.68 2.49
C ALA A 474 -2.29 10.78 3.68
N LEU A 475 -2.88 11.40 4.70
CA LEU A 475 -3.59 10.68 5.73
C LEU A 475 -4.57 9.77 5.00
N ASP A 476 -4.57 8.51 5.35
CA ASP A 476 -5.66 7.63 5.00
C ASP A 476 -6.97 8.37 5.32
N GLU A 477 -7.69 8.79 4.28
CA GLU A 477 -8.89 9.60 4.43
C GLU A 477 -9.96 8.89 5.28
N LEU A 478 -9.87 7.56 5.39
CA LEU A 478 -10.70 6.77 6.28
C LEU A 478 -10.46 7.12 7.76
N ARG A 479 -9.27 7.57 8.09
CA ARG A 479 -8.85 7.90 9.45
C ARG A 479 -8.84 9.41 9.70
N LEU A 480 -9.38 10.24 8.77
CA LEU A 480 -9.54 11.68 8.98
C LEU A 480 -10.40 12.02 10.21
N ALA A 481 -11.31 11.14 10.58
CA ALA A 481 -12.11 11.31 11.81
C ALA A 481 -11.27 11.25 13.09
N ASP A 482 -10.08 10.64 13.03
CA ASP A 482 -9.14 10.54 14.16
C ASP A 482 -8.31 11.83 14.31
N VAL A 483 -8.27 12.69 13.29
CA VAL A 483 -7.55 13.97 13.34
C VAL A 483 -8.37 14.99 14.15
N PRO A 484 -7.79 15.61 15.18
CA PRO A 484 -8.48 16.64 15.95
C PRO A 484 -8.92 17.81 15.06
N ARG A 485 -10.11 18.37 15.34
CA ARG A 485 -10.63 19.52 14.60
C ARG A 485 -9.69 20.73 14.73
N GLY A 486 -9.43 21.41 13.63
CA GLY A 486 -8.58 22.61 13.59
C GLY A 486 -7.09 22.34 13.54
N VAL A 487 -6.67 21.08 13.50
CA VAL A 487 -5.27 20.71 13.27
C VAL A 487 -4.99 20.73 11.77
N GLU A 488 -4.06 21.56 11.36
CA GLU A 488 -3.52 21.58 10.02
C GLU A 488 -2.16 20.85 10.03
N VAL A 489 -2.04 19.79 9.25
CA VAL A 489 -0.77 19.10 9.02
C VAL A 489 -0.09 19.77 7.83
N LYS A 490 1.01 20.49 8.09
CA LYS A 490 1.78 21.15 7.03
C LYS A 490 2.87 20.20 6.52
N PRO A 491 2.97 19.99 5.20
CA PRO A 491 4.10 19.24 4.64
C PRO A 491 5.40 20.02 4.84
N GLY A 492 6.51 19.31 5.03
CA GLY A 492 7.85 19.89 5.01
C GLY A 492 8.20 20.44 3.62
N GLN A 493 9.10 21.42 3.52
CA GLN A 493 9.29 22.20 2.28
C GLN A 493 10.71 22.19 1.70
N ARG A 494 11.60 21.26 2.07
CA ARG A 494 13.02 21.36 1.70
C ARG A 494 13.42 20.63 0.42
N ILE A 495 12.81 19.48 0.12
CA ILE A 495 13.05 18.71 -1.11
C ILE A 495 11.76 18.64 -1.89
N ASP A 496 11.83 18.92 -3.20
CA ASP A 496 10.66 18.82 -4.08
C ASP A 496 10.14 17.38 -4.14
N PRO A 497 8.89 17.08 -3.72
CA PRO A 497 8.33 15.74 -3.75
C PRO A 497 8.17 15.16 -5.15
N LEU A 498 8.25 15.96 -6.22
CA LEU A 498 8.34 15.46 -7.60
C LEU A 498 9.60 14.62 -7.87
N ILE A 499 10.58 14.66 -6.96
CA ILE A 499 11.73 13.77 -6.99
C ILE A 499 11.33 12.30 -7.12
N HIS A 500 10.23 11.88 -6.48
CA HIS A 500 9.74 10.51 -6.53
C HIS A 500 9.18 10.11 -7.90
N TYR A 501 8.80 11.07 -8.74
CA TYR A 501 8.39 10.83 -10.14
C TYR A 501 9.59 10.81 -11.10
N ALA A 502 10.74 11.32 -10.65
CA ALA A 502 11.97 11.36 -11.43
C ALA A 502 12.92 10.18 -11.09
N GLY A 503 13.02 9.78 -9.83
CA GLY A 503 13.92 8.72 -9.39
C GLY A 503 13.68 8.33 -7.94
N ARG A 504 14.66 7.64 -7.35
CA ARG A 504 14.58 7.06 -6.00
C ARG A 504 15.17 7.99 -4.95
N VAL A 505 14.70 7.82 -3.71
CA VAL A 505 15.22 8.46 -2.51
C VAL A 505 15.64 7.39 -1.51
N ASN A 506 16.87 7.45 -1.02
CA ASN A 506 17.37 6.57 0.02
C ASN A 506 17.54 7.34 1.33
N VAL A 507 17.10 6.73 2.41
CA VAL A 507 17.26 7.24 3.79
C VAL A 507 18.04 6.22 4.60
N GLN A 508 19.04 6.68 5.34
CA GLN A 508 19.80 5.88 6.30
C GLN A 508 19.70 6.51 7.68
N PHE A 509 19.52 5.70 8.70
CA PHE A 509 19.56 6.11 10.10
C PHE A 509 20.97 5.92 10.65
N VAL A 510 21.60 7.02 11.07
CA VAL A 510 23.02 7.05 11.46
C VAL A 510 23.20 7.60 12.87
N ASP A 511 24.31 7.25 13.50
CA ASP A 511 24.70 7.80 14.81
C ASP A 511 25.60 9.05 14.67
N GLU A 512 26.26 9.19 13.51
CA GLU A 512 27.04 10.36 13.14
C GLU A 512 26.16 11.53 12.65
N ALA A 513 26.75 12.67 12.37
CA ALA A 513 26.05 13.85 11.86
C ALA A 513 25.27 13.54 10.58
N GLY A 514 24.02 14.00 10.53
CA GLY A 514 23.15 13.85 9.37
C GLY A 514 23.68 14.62 8.16
N SER A 515 23.30 14.17 6.97
CA SER A 515 23.66 14.81 5.70
C SER A 515 22.58 14.57 4.64
N THR A 516 22.53 15.45 3.66
CA THR A 516 21.65 15.30 2.48
C THR A 516 22.46 15.56 1.22
N LYS A 517 22.49 14.59 0.33
CA LYS A 517 23.01 14.72 -1.04
C LYS A 517 21.82 14.71 -1.98
N LEU A 518 21.64 15.77 -2.74
CA LEU A 518 20.53 15.95 -3.67
C LEU A 518 21.06 16.20 -5.07
N ALA A 519 20.55 15.46 -6.05
CA ALA A 519 20.80 15.72 -7.47
C ALA A 519 20.09 17.01 -7.91
N ASP A 520 20.58 17.61 -9.00
CA ASP A 520 19.88 18.71 -9.66
C ASP A 520 18.61 18.20 -10.33
N LEU A 521 17.45 18.58 -9.79
CA LEU A 521 16.15 18.15 -10.28
C LEU A 521 15.69 18.91 -11.52
N THR A 522 16.34 20.01 -11.91
CA THR A 522 15.95 20.84 -13.07
C THR A 522 16.06 20.07 -14.38
N SER A 523 16.89 19.02 -14.43
CA SER A 523 16.99 18.12 -15.57
C SER A 523 15.78 17.19 -15.75
N PHE A 524 14.98 17.02 -14.71
CA PHE A 524 13.87 16.06 -14.68
C PHE A 524 12.50 16.74 -14.53
N VAL A 525 12.45 17.86 -13.80
CA VAL A 525 11.22 18.56 -13.44
C VAL A 525 11.17 19.93 -14.10
N ASP A 526 10.15 20.15 -14.94
CA ASP A 526 9.85 21.47 -15.55
C ASP A 526 8.51 21.96 -14.96
N HIS A 527 8.62 22.82 -13.95
CA HIS A 527 7.45 23.39 -13.29
C HIS A 527 6.66 24.34 -14.20
N ALA A 528 7.31 24.99 -15.18
CA ALA A 528 6.64 25.90 -16.10
C ALA A 528 5.77 25.13 -17.10
N LYS A 529 6.28 24.02 -17.62
CA LYS A 529 5.53 23.12 -18.51
C LYS A 529 4.66 22.12 -17.74
N ARG A 530 4.84 22.01 -16.42
CA ARG A 530 4.16 21.05 -15.54
C ARG A 530 4.43 19.61 -15.98
N THR A 531 5.69 19.29 -16.24
CA THR A 531 6.12 17.96 -16.65
C THR A 531 7.23 17.43 -15.76
N VAL A 532 7.27 16.12 -15.58
CA VAL A 532 8.36 15.41 -14.95
C VAL A 532 8.75 14.19 -15.78
N THR A 533 10.05 14.01 -15.98
CA THR A 533 10.60 12.86 -16.71
C THR A 533 11.46 12.03 -15.76
N SER A 534 11.34 10.71 -15.82
CA SER A 534 12.18 9.82 -15.00
C SER A 534 13.66 9.93 -15.39
N SER A 535 14.54 9.66 -14.45
CA SER A 535 15.99 9.61 -14.67
C SER A 535 16.44 8.54 -15.68
N THR A 536 15.56 7.58 -15.98
CA THR A 536 15.75 6.57 -17.03
C THR A 536 15.32 7.06 -18.42
N GLY A 537 14.56 8.18 -18.51
CA GLY A 537 13.95 8.64 -19.73
C GLY A 537 12.77 7.79 -20.23
N GLU A 538 12.43 6.71 -19.52
CA GLU A 538 11.37 5.78 -19.94
C GLU A 538 9.95 6.27 -19.59
N ILE A 539 9.84 7.17 -18.61
CA ILE A 539 8.55 7.66 -18.11
C ILE A 539 8.52 9.18 -18.22
N SER A 540 7.45 9.74 -18.75
CA SER A 540 7.15 11.16 -18.65
C SER A 540 5.71 11.39 -18.22
N LEU A 541 5.51 12.32 -17.28
CA LEU A 541 4.20 12.73 -16.80
C LEU A 541 4.00 14.22 -17.08
N ASP A 542 3.01 14.53 -17.90
CA ASP A 542 2.43 15.86 -17.97
C ASP A 542 1.37 15.97 -16.87
N TYR A 543 1.77 16.48 -15.72
CA TYR A 543 0.87 16.62 -14.58
C TYR A 543 -0.06 17.83 -14.66
N GLY A 544 0.08 18.63 -15.72
CA GLY A 544 -0.85 19.72 -16.05
C GLY A 544 -2.11 19.20 -16.70
N THR A 545 -1.97 18.28 -17.62
CA THR A 545 -3.09 17.67 -18.36
C THR A 545 -3.49 16.30 -17.81
N GLY A 546 -2.62 15.62 -17.06
CA GLY A 546 -2.84 14.28 -16.51
C GLY A 546 -2.57 13.20 -17.57
N VAL A 547 -1.39 13.23 -18.18
CA VAL A 547 -0.99 12.28 -19.21
C VAL A 547 0.35 11.63 -18.85
N LEU A 548 0.33 10.35 -18.57
CA LEU A 548 1.49 9.50 -18.38
C LEU A 548 1.88 8.85 -19.70
N ARG A 549 3.14 8.99 -20.11
CA ARG A 549 3.72 8.29 -21.27
C ARG A 549 4.77 7.30 -20.78
N LEU A 550 4.65 6.07 -21.22
CA LEU A 550 5.62 5.00 -20.98
C LEU A 550 6.34 4.68 -22.29
N ASN A 551 7.67 4.70 -22.25
CA ASN A 551 8.52 4.52 -23.45
C ASN A 551 9.72 3.61 -23.17
N ALA A 552 9.51 2.54 -22.40
CA ALA A 552 10.51 1.52 -22.11
C ALA A 552 10.68 0.56 -23.31
N PRO A 553 11.83 -0.14 -23.44
CA PRO A 553 12.07 -1.02 -24.60
C PRO A 553 11.03 -2.14 -24.77
N CYS A 554 10.55 -2.73 -23.68
CA CYS A 554 9.63 -3.87 -23.66
C CYS A 554 8.20 -3.49 -23.25
N ALA A 555 7.94 -2.22 -22.94
CA ALA A 555 6.62 -1.72 -22.57
C ALA A 555 6.46 -0.27 -23.01
N GLN A 556 5.46 0.01 -23.85
CA GLN A 556 5.15 1.37 -24.26
C GLN A 556 3.65 1.63 -24.21
N GLY A 557 3.28 2.86 -23.87
CA GLY A 557 1.88 3.21 -23.80
C GLY A 557 1.61 4.61 -23.30
N VAL A 558 0.32 4.93 -23.21
CA VAL A 558 -0.19 6.21 -22.72
C VAL A 558 -1.38 5.97 -21.80
N SER A 559 -1.44 6.73 -20.71
CA SER A 559 -2.51 6.64 -19.71
C SER A 559 -2.97 8.03 -19.29
N GLY A 560 -4.26 8.21 -19.10
CA GLY A 560 -4.87 9.45 -18.62
C GLY A 560 -5.74 10.15 -19.64
N ALA A 561 -5.63 11.47 -19.76
CA ALA A 561 -6.47 12.33 -20.57
C ALA A 561 -6.07 12.27 -22.07
N LEU A 562 -6.43 11.19 -22.78
CA LEU A 562 -5.97 10.92 -24.15
C LEU A 562 -6.44 11.98 -25.16
N LYS A 563 -7.69 12.47 -25.03
CA LYS A 563 -8.21 13.54 -25.85
C LYS A 563 -7.38 14.82 -25.72
N ALA A 564 -6.97 15.16 -24.51
CA ALA A 564 -6.13 16.32 -24.25
C ALA A 564 -4.68 16.12 -24.72
N ALA A 565 -4.20 14.87 -24.67
CA ALA A 565 -2.87 14.50 -25.17
C ALA A 565 -2.76 14.65 -26.70
N GLY A 566 -3.89 14.48 -27.43
CA GLY A 566 -3.87 14.34 -28.89
C GLY A 566 -3.12 13.08 -29.34
N PRO A 567 -2.65 13.05 -30.60
CA PRO A 567 -1.80 11.95 -31.05
C PRO A 567 -0.49 11.87 -30.26
N VAL A 568 -0.18 10.69 -29.77
CA VAL A 568 1.02 10.42 -28.96
C VAL A 568 1.99 9.57 -29.77
N ASP A 569 3.19 10.10 -29.96
CA ASP A 569 4.28 9.43 -30.66
C ASP A 569 5.29 8.90 -29.65
N LEU A 570 5.33 7.57 -29.50
CA LEU A 570 6.30 6.86 -28.66
C LEU A 570 7.44 6.32 -29.54
N LYS A 571 8.45 5.71 -28.96
CA LYS A 571 9.62 5.22 -29.70
C LYS A 571 9.22 4.23 -30.80
N ASP A 572 8.46 3.20 -30.47
CA ASP A 572 8.14 2.09 -31.38
C ASP A 572 6.65 2.01 -31.75
N MET A 573 5.81 2.90 -31.22
CA MET A 573 4.40 2.93 -31.53
C MET A 573 3.81 4.34 -31.55
N HIS A 574 2.73 4.50 -32.31
CA HIS A 574 1.93 5.72 -32.37
C HIS A 574 0.52 5.42 -31.90
N VAL A 575 -0.02 6.26 -31.02
CA VAL A 575 -1.36 6.13 -30.44
C VAL A 575 -2.16 7.38 -30.76
N ASN A 576 -3.38 7.20 -31.25
CA ASN A 576 -4.33 8.31 -31.44
C ASN A 576 -5.70 7.88 -30.90
N SER A 577 -6.24 8.63 -29.94
CA SER A 577 -7.53 8.33 -29.33
C SER A 577 -8.21 9.60 -28.82
N SER A 578 -9.51 9.70 -28.99
CA SER A 578 -10.34 10.81 -28.51
C SER A 578 -10.97 10.56 -27.14
N LEU A 579 -10.59 9.48 -26.46
CA LEU A 579 -11.07 9.16 -25.11
C LEU A 579 -10.68 10.25 -24.11
N GLU A 580 -11.63 10.70 -23.32
CA GLU A 580 -11.37 11.65 -22.22
C GLU A 580 -10.47 11.03 -21.14
N LEU A 581 -10.68 9.74 -20.88
CA LEU A 581 -9.87 8.93 -19.97
C LEU A 581 -9.64 7.56 -20.63
N GLY A 582 -8.39 7.18 -20.79
CA GLY A 582 -8.03 5.89 -21.39
C GLY A 582 -6.60 5.47 -21.06
N HIS A 583 -6.37 4.17 -21.18
CA HIS A 583 -5.12 3.50 -20.90
C HIS A 583 -4.82 2.53 -22.02
N ILE A 584 -3.78 2.79 -22.81
CA ILE A 584 -3.38 1.99 -23.97
C ILE A 584 -1.93 1.62 -23.76
N VAL A 585 -1.62 0.34 -23.58
CA VAL A 585 -0.28 -0.15 -23.32
C VAL A 585 0.02 -1.43 -24.08
N ALA A 586 1.16 -1.47 -24.74
CA ALA A 586 1.73 -2.68 -25.35
C ALA A 586 2.89 -3.20 -24.51
N VAL A 587 2.91 -4.50 -24.25
CA VAL A 587 3.97 -5.19 -23.52
C VAL A 587 4.41 -6.44 -24.29
N THR A 588 5.71 -6.75 -24.23
CA THR A 588 6.23 -7.95 -24.89
C THR A 588 6.02 -9.19 -24.03
N LEU A 589 5.78 -10.33 -24.68
CA LEU A 589 5.58 -11.62 -24.03
C LEU A 589 6.76 -12.60 -24.24
N ASP A 590 7.75 -12.21 -25.05
CA ASP A 590 8.89 -13.02 -25.49
C ASP A 590 10.26 -12.45 -25.09
N ASP A 591 10.29 -11.53 -24.13
CA ASP A 591 11.50 -10.88 -23.58
C ASP A 591 12.31 -10.06 -24.63
N GLN A 592 11.76 -9.80 -25.81
CA GLN A 592 12.39 -8.98 -26.81
C GLN A 592 11.83 -7.54 -26.76
N PRO A 593 12.60 -6.51 -27.15
CA PRO A 593 12.08 -5.15 -27.29
C PRO A 593 10.92 -5.08 -28.28
N LEU A 594 10.00 -4.09 -28.12
CA LEU A 594 8.85 -3.90 -29.02
C LEU A 594 9.26 -3.86 -30.51
N ALA A 595 10.43 -3.27 -30.79
CA ALA A 595 10.98 -3.16 -32.13
C ALA A 595 11.21 -4.52 -32.82
N THR A 596 11.45 -5.60 -32.06
CA THR A 596 11.82 -6.91 -32.58
C THR A 596 10.95 -8.06 -32.06
N SER A 597 10.14 -7.83 -31.04
CA SER A 597 9.26 -8.83 -30.44
C SER A 597 8.34 -9.46 -31.48
N ARG A 598 8.16 -10.77 -31.37
CA ARG A 598 7.23 -11.54 -32.20
C ARG A 598 5.91 -11.86 -31.52
N LEU A 599 5.81 -11.49 -30.24
CA LEU A 599 4.63 -11.78 -29.43
C LEU A 599 4.39 -10.66 -28.41
N LEU A 600 3.35 -9.87 -28.62
CA LEU A 600 3.01 -8.73 -27.79
C LEU A 600 1.54 -8.81 -27.33
N LEU A 601 1.29 -8.29 -26.15
CA LEU A 601 -0.05 -7.99 -25.64
C LEU A 601 -0.29 -6.48 -25.76
N LEU A 602 -1.31 -6.06 -26.51
CA LEU A 602 -1.85 -4.72 -26.45
C LEU A 602 -3.08 -4.75 -25.54
N GLN A 603 -3.04 -4.02 -24.44
CA GLN A 603 -4.12 -3.90 -23.47
C GLN A 603 -4.69 -2.49 -23.51
N VAL A 604 -6.02 -2.41 -23.52
CA VAL A 604 -6.75 -1.13 -23.57
C VAL A 604 -7.80 -1.10 -22.48
N MET A 605 -7.93 0.01 -21.76
CA MET A 605 -8.94 0.21 -20.72
C MET A 605 -9.43 1.66 -20.73
N THR A 606 -10.63 1.86 -20.19
CA THR A 606 -11.21 3.18 -19.92
C THR A 606 -11.77 3.23 -18.51
N GLU A 607 -12.60 4.22 -18.21
CA GLU A 607 -13.35 4.26 -16.97
C GLU A 607 -14.43 3.17 -16.91
N GLU A 608 -14.74 2.76 -15.70
CA GLU A 608 -15.82 1.82 -15.41
C GLU A 608 -16.95 2.49 -14.63
N ARG A 609 -18.11 1.91 -14.70
CA ARG A 609 -19.25 2.26 -13.85
C ARG A 609 -20.24 1.10 -13.75
N GLU A 610 -21.11 1.19 -12.78
CA GLU A 610 -22.28 0.32 -12.62
C GLU A 610 -23.35 0.64 -13.67
N SER A 611 -24.06 -0.36 -14.17
CA SER A 611 -25.25 -0.16 -15.01
C SER A 611 -26.31 0.63 -14.23
N ASN A 612 -27.02 1.52 -14.93
CA ASN A 612 -28.09 2.34 -14.35
C ASN A 612 -27.65 3.25 -13.18
N ARG A 613 -26.34 3.49 -13.02
CA ARG A 613 -25.86 4.47 -12.05
C ARG A 613 -26.34 5.86 -12.41
N GLN A 614 -26.86 6.60 -11.42
CA GLN A 614 -27.32 7.97 -11.57
C GLN A 614 -26.63 8.88 -10.55
N THR A 615 -26.17 10.02 -11.03
CA THR A 615 -25.56 11.06 -10.19
C THR A 615 -26.15 12.42 -10.57
N GLU A 616 -26.20 13.33 -9.60
CA GLU A 616 -26.53 14.72 -9.81
C GLU A 616 -25.35 15.62 -9.44
N GLN A 617 -25.23 16.76 -10.09
CA GLN A 617 -24.19 17.73 -9.76
C GLN A 617 -24.66 18.59 -8.59
N VAL A 618 -23.87 18.63 -7.50
CA VAL A 618 -24.11 19.45 -6.32
C VAL A 618 -23.47 20.84 -6.48
N ASN A 619 -22.24 20.86 -6.99
CA ASN A 619 -21.47 22.06 -7.35
C ASN A 619 -20.44 21.69 -8.45
N PRO A 620 -19.64 22.60 -8.97
CA PRO A 620 -18.73 22.30 -10.10
C PRO A 620 -17.81 21.09 -9.89
N THR A 621 -17.46 20.75 -8.66
CA THR A 621 -16.51 19.67 -8.33
C THR A 621 -17.14 18.49 -7.60
N VAL A 622 -18.35 18.63 -7.05
CA VAL A 622 -19.00 17.60 -6.19
C VAL A 622 -20.25 17.04 -6.85
N LYS A 623 -20.33 15.72 -6.88
CA LYS A 623 -21.47 14.93 -7.33
C LYS A 623 -22.15 14.23 -6.16
N ARG A 624 -23.45 13.98 -6.27
CA ARG A 624 -24.23 13.13 -5.35
C ARG A 624 -24.66 11.87 -6.09
N ILE A 625 -24.54 10.72 -5.42
CA ILE A 625 -25.03 9.44 -5.92
C ILE A 625 -26.55 9.39 -5.69
N VAL A 626 -27.33 9.46 -6.75
CA VAL A 626 -28.78 9.27 -6.71
C VAL A 626 -29.11 7.79 -6.68
N SER A 627 -28.42 7.02 -7.54
CA SER A 627 -28.48 5.56 -7.58
C SER A 627 -27.08 4.99 -7.83
N ILE A 628 -26.67 4.07 -6.98
CA ILE A 628 -25.38 3.37 -7.16
C ILE A 628 -25.42 2.42 -8.38
N GLY A 629 -26.62 2.11 -8.90
CA GLY A 629 -26.78 1.21 -10.04
C GLY A 629 -26.84 -0.27 -9.68
N THR A 630 -26.71 -1.09 -10.70
CA THR A 630 -26.86 -2.55 -10.67
C THR A 630 -25.83 -3.24 -11.57
N ASP A 631 -25.79 -4.57 -11.51
CA ASP A 631 -25.07 -5.39 -12.48
C ASP A 631 -25.68 -5.23 -13.91
N PRO A 632 -24.87 -5.46 -14.96
CA PRO A 632 -23.43 -5.72 -14.92
C PRO A 632 -22.59 -4.44 -14.81
N TRP A 633 -21.30 -4.60 -14.46
CA TRP A 633 -20.31 -3.57 -14.67
C TRP A 633 -20.19 -3.20 -16.14
N GLN A 634 -20.01 -1.92 -16.41
CA GLN A 634 -19.79 -1.38 -17.75
C GLN A 634 -18.44 -0.67 -17.83
N VAL A 635 -17.79 -0.82 -18.96
CA VAL A 635 -16.59 -0.06 -19.35
C VAL A 635 -17.00 0.88 -20.49
N ARG A 636 -16.55 2.12 -20.45
CA ARG A 636 -16.80 3.07 -21.55
C ARG A 636 -16.23 2.51 -22.85
N ALA A 637 -16.99 2.61 -23.92
CA ALA A 637 -16.62 2.08 -25.23
C ALA A 637 -15.24 2.58 -25.67
N LEU A 638 -14.43 1.65 -26.12
CA LEU A 638 -13.05 1.89 -26.56
C LEU A 638 -13.04 2.49 -27.97
N GLU A 639 -12.10 3.39 -28.22
CA GLU A 639 -11.88 3.99 -29.52
C GLU A 639 -10.45 4.47 -29.71
N GLY A 640 -9.99 4.50 -30.96
CA GLY A 640 -8.67 4.97 -31.32
C GLY A 640 -7.96 4.08 -32.31
N THR A 641 -6.72 4.45 -32.62
CA THR A 641 -5.81 3.68 -33.45
C THR A 641 -4.45 3.53 -32.80
N VAL A 642 -3.84 2.38 -33.03
CA VAL A 642 -2.47 2.08 -32.61
C VAL A 642 -1.70 1.60 -33.83
N ARG A 643 -0.49 2.14 -34.05
CA ARG A 643 0.41 1.74 -35.13
C ARG A 643 1.78 1.41 -34.57
N PHE A 644 2.35 0.28 -34.97
CA PHE A 644 3.73 -0.04 -34.66
C PHE A 644 4.64 0.51 -35.78
N LYS A 645 5.76 1.15 -35.38
CA LYS A 645 6.67 1.86 -36.28
C LYS A 645 7.75 0.99 -36.90
N ARG A 646 7.63 -0.32 -36.80
CA ARG A 646 8.60 -1.29 -37.31
C ARG A 646 8.30 -1.66 -38.79
N ALA A 647 9.35 -1.97 -39.55
CA ALA A 647 9.24 -2.24 -41.00
C ALA A 647 8.39 -3.48 -41.31
N ASP A 648 8.31 -4.46 -40.37
CA ASP A 648 7.53 -5.67 -40.54
C ASP A 648 6.14 -5.62 -39.86
N ALA A 649 5.67 -4.44 -39.45
CA ALA A 649 4.39 -4.27 -38.79
C ALA A 649 3.20 -4.88 -39.56
N ALA A 650 3.19 -4.71 -40.87
CA ALA A 650 2.18 -5.31 -41.76
C ALA A 650 2.21 -6.84 -41.81
N MET A 651 3.26 -7.49 -41.31
CA MET A 651 3.38 -8.93 -41.22
C MET A 651 2.96 -9.49 -39.86
N LEU A 652 2.77 -8.63 -38.87
CA LEU A 652 2.34 -9.01 -37.53
C LEU A 652 0.81 -9.03 -37.47
N LYS A 653 0.25 -10.22 -37.29
CA LYS A 653 -1.21 -10.42 -37.19
C LYS A 653 -1.72 -9.95 -35.84
N VAL A 654 -2.86 -9.27 -35.84
CA VAL A 654 -3.56 -8.83 -34.62
C VAL A 654 -4.81 -9.65 -34.42
N THR A 655 -4.89 -10.30 -33.26
CA THR A 655 -6.04 -11.10 -32.87
C THR A 655 -6.73 -10.44 -31.69
N ALA A 656 -8.01 -10.14 -31.82
CA ALA A 656 -8.85 -9.67 -30.71
C ALA A 656 -9.10 -10.83 -29.75
N LEU A 657 -9.05 -10.51 -28.45
CA LEU A 657 -9.33 -11.50 -27.38
C LEU A 657 -10.61 -11.11 -26.65
N ASP A 658 -11.31 -12.12 -26.10
CA ASP A 658 -12.39 -11.89 -25.13
C ASP A 658 -11.85 -11.44 -23.76
N PHE A 659 -12.72 -11.16 -22.81
CA PHE A 659 -12.35 -10.73 -21.48
C PHE A 659 -11.58 -11.79 -20.67
N ASN A 660 -11.61 -13.04 -21.09
CA ASN A 660 -10.83 -14.13 -20.51
C ASN A 660 -9.51 -14.42 -21.25
N GLY A 661 -9.24 -13.65 -22.33
CA GLY A 661 -8.02 -13.76 -23.12
C GLY A 661 -8.02 -14.88 -24.15
N TYR A 662 -9.17 -15.37 -24.55
CA TYR A 662 -9.30 -16.31 -25.67
C TYR A 662 -9.51 -15.59 -26.98
N ALA A 663 -8.97 -16.14 -28.07
CA ALA A 663 -9.08 -15.55 -29.40
C ALA A 663 -10.54 -15.51 -29.88
N VAL A 664 -10.96 -14.31 -30.31
CA VAL A 664 -12.28 -14.08 -30.92
C VAL A 664 -12.17 -14.06 -32.45
N GLY A 665 -11.14 -13.40 -33.00
CA GLY A 665 -10.90 -13.30 -34.42
C GLY A 665 -9.77 -12.34 -34.78
N SER A 666 -9.33 -12.39 -36.03
CA SER A 666 -8.34 -11.46 -36.56
C SER A 666 -8.97 -10.08 -36.83
N VAL A 667 -8.22 -9.04 -36.51
CA VAL A 667 -8.65 -7.63 -36.68
C VAL A 667 -7.68 -6.81 -37.53
N GLY A 668 -6.81 -7.48 -38.29
CA GLY A 668 -5.85 -6.84 -39.17
C GLY A 668 -4.40 -7.07 -38.74
N ASN A 669 -3.55 -6.13 -39.04
CA ASN A 669 -2.12 -6.19 -38.77
C ASN A 669 -1.66 -4.99 -37.92
N ALA A 670 -0.42 -5.05 -37.43
CA ALA A 670 0.10 -4.10 -36.46
C ALA A 670 0.49 -2.72 -37.08
N ASP A 671 0.49 -2.60 -38.38
CA ASP A 671 0.71 -1.32 -39.08
C ASP A 671 -0.47 -0.33 -38.91
N GLU A 672 -1.71 -0.85 -38.68
CA GLU A 672 -2.85 -0.04 -38.26
C GLU A 672 -3.89 -0.88 -37.51
N ILE A 673 -3.91 -0.76 -36.19
CA ILE A 673 -4.89 -1.41 -35.31
C ILE A 673 -6.00 -0.40 -35.02
N ARG A 674 -7.21 -0.66 -35.46
CA ARG A 674 -8.40 0.08 -35.03
C ARG A 674 -9.00 -0.57 -33.81
N LEU A 675 -9.03 0.16 -32.70
CA LEU A 675 -9.55 -0.34 -31.44
C LEU A 675 -11.06 -0.62 -31.55
N GLN A 676 -11.46 -1.82 -31.19
CA GLN A 676 -12.86 -2.22 -31.16
C GLN A 676 -13.53 -1.79 -29.86
N LYS A 677 -14.79 -1.37 -29.93
CA LYS A 677 -15.55 -0.77 -28.81
C LYS A 677 -15.60 -1.61 -27.53
N ASN A 678 -15.49 -2.94 -27.64
CA ASN A 678 -15.67 -3.89 -26.56
C ASN A 678 -14.49 -4.88 -26.40
N THR A 679 -13.31 -4.55 -26.92
CA THR A 679 -12.14 -5.44 -26.89
C THR A 679 -11.03 -4.83 -26.03
N LEU A 680 -10.76 -5.44 -24.88
CA LEU A 680 -9.73 -4.98 -23.92
C LEU A 680 -8.33 -5.47 -24.28
N TYR A 681 -8.22 -6.57 -24.99
CA TYR A 681 -6.94 -7.25 -25.25
C TYR A 681 -6.78 -7.61 -26.72
N TYR A 682 -5.58 -7.41 -27.22
CA TYR A 682 -5.17 -7.83 -28.54
C TYR A 682 -3.84 -8.59 -28.44
N LEU A 683 -3.80 -9.78 -29.03
CA LEU A 683 -2.55 -10.51 -29.20
C LEU A 683 -1.96 -10.15 -30.56
N ILE A 684 -0.73 -9.69 -30.56
CA ILE A 684 0.01 -9.37 -31.77
C ILE A 684 1.09 -10.43 -31.94
N SER A 685 1.07 -11.14 -33.06
CA SER A 685 2.00 -12.23 -33.29
C SER A 685 2.44 -12.30 -34.75
N ARG A 686 3.59 -12.89 -35.01
CA ARG A 686 4.08 -13.17 -36.35
C ARG A 686 3.53 -14.49 -36.87
#